data_e8f0da6887b476fd6cc8c9ca06be3d65
#
_entry.id   e8f0da6887b476fd6cc8c9ca06be3d65
#
_cell.length_a   1.000
_cell.length_b   1.000
_cell.length_c   1.000
_cell.angle_alpha   90.00
_cell.angle_beta   90.00
_cell.angle_gamma   90.00
#
_symmetry.space_group_name_H-M   'P 1'
#
loop_
_entity.id
_entity.type
_entity.pdbx_description
1 polymer ?
#
loop_
_entity_poly.entity_id
_entity_poly.type
_entity_poly.pdbx_seq_one_letter_code
_entity_poly.pdbx_strand_id
1 'polypeptide(L)'
;MSDMNDKKTGADKNAPAMTGAKAAQENGSVSITLPSAAGAAPTQVSLAKALAAAQQHHAMREFDDAKLIYQLILDVAPDHADAIFYMGAALHQTGDTAQGVELMKRATQLNPRAVALNHNLGMVYEAIGDMPAAIACYRQVIANDRGGHWHCTLAKQLTDAGQLDDAIEFAREALTLLPPHARGIAHNQLANALTLKGELAEAIANFQIAISLDVENAMVNSNYVLTLNYQSQPNLAAIFQEHKKFGDKFESFVPRMYVNPLLAKARADANADPARRLRIGYVSPDFNDHAVGKFIEPVLAAHDTTKFEVFCYYNKNRVDDATKRMQAAAAHWRMTSDMFDGDLATTIQNDSIDILVDLSGHTGLNRLLVFARKPAPIQVTWIGYPNTTGLSTMDYRITDAFADPVGATENLHTEKLARMPECFSCFKPPSNAPEVKALPALARGHITFGSFNNFAKITPEVMRVWIAILARVPGSRLVLKNWCLDNDRMKTFMLQAFAQCGATPGQIELWNPNTSNFDHLNCYNSIDIGLDPFPYNGTTTTCDALWMGVPVITLAGVSHVGRVGVSQMSNLGLQELIAKDTNDYVDKAAALANVQRLATLRGGLRERVRTSPLMDAPRFTKNLEAAYHNMWNAYLSTQKS
;
A
#
# COMPACT_ATOMS: atom_id res chain seq x y z
N MET A 1 27.28 -7.69 30.14
CA MET A 1 27.10 -7.12 31.50
C MET A 1 26.00 -6.12 31.37
N SER A 2 25.00 -6.47 31.77
CA SER A 2 24.03 -6.71 32.81
C SER A 2 22.79 -5.85 32.59
N ASP A 3 21.69 -6.58 32.50
CA ASP A 3 20.37 -6.25 33.05
C ASP A 3 19.65 -4.97 32.60
N MET A 4 18.69 -5.16 31.69
CA MET A 4 17.42 -4.46 31.83
C MET A 4 16.24 -5.39 31.51
N ASN A 5 15.61 -5.72 32.58
CA ASN A 5 14.42 -6.44 32.89
C ASN A 5 13.26 -6.36 31.89
N ASP A 6 12.86 -7.57 31.48
CA ASP A 6 11.51 -8.00 31.19
C ASP A 6 10.48 -7.50 32.22
N LYS A 7 9.51 -6.72 31.79
CA LYS A 7 8.16 -6.74 32.36
C LYS A 7 7.21 -7.36 31.34
N LYS A 8 7.25 -8.69 31.27
CA LYS A 8 6.10 -9.47 30.79
C LYS A 8 4.93 -9.19 31.72
N THR A 9 3.90 -8.59 31.16
CA THR A 9 2.55 -8.59 31.77
C THR A 9 2.16 -10.05 31.97
N GLY A 10 1.85 -10.41 33.22
CA GLY A 10 1.57 -11.76 33.64
C GLY A 10 0.30 -12.30 32.99
N ALA A 11 0.47 -13.13 32.00
CA ALA A 11 -0.48 -14.19 31.73
C ALA A 11 -0.28 -15.21 32.85
N ASP A 12 -1.36 -15.50 33.55
CA ASP A 12 -1.42 -16.40 34.68
C ASP A 12 -0.82 -17.79 34.31
N LYS A 13 0.37 -18.08 34.80
CA LYS A 13 1.11 -19.34 34.52
C LYS A 13 0.57 -20.52 35.28
N ASN A 14 -0.66 -20.47 35.80
CA ASN A 14 -1.31 -21.52 36.58
C ASN A 14 -2.54 -22.15 35.91
N ALA A 15 -2.63 -22.19 34.59
CA ALA A 15 -3.52 -23.12 33.93
C ALA A 15 -2.91 -24.53 34.07
N PRO A 16 -3.59 -25.50 34.66
CA PRO A 16 -3.06 -26.85 34.83
C PRO A 16 -2.88 -27.51 33.47
N ALA A 17 -1.66 -27.96 33.16
CA ALA A 17 -1.37 -28.74 31.98
C ALA A 17 -2.29 -29.98 31.92
N MET A 18 -2.94 -30.21 30.79
CA MET A 18 -3.76 -31.40 30.55
C MET A 18 -2.87 -32.64 30.52
N THR A 19 -3.13 -33.62 31.40
CA THR A 19 -2.38 -34.87 31.45
C THR A 19 -3.28 -36.07 31.19
N GLY A 20 -2.81 -37.00 30.36
CA GLY A 20 -3.38 -38.36 30.22
C GLY A 20 -4.38 -38.59 29.09
N ALA A 21 -3.90 -38.60 27.85
CA ALA A 21 -4.70 -38.91 26.65
C ALA A 21 -4.45 -40.36 26.18
N LYS A 22 -5.50 -41.11 25.83
CA LYS A 22 -5.43 -42.43 25.17
C LYS A 22 -6.57 -42.59 24.16
N ALA A 23 -6.26 -43.24 23.03
CA ALA A 23 -7.24 -43.62 22.01
C ALA A 23 -7.77 -45.03 22.27
N ALA A 24 -9.07 -45.27 22.07
CA ALA A 24 -9.70 -46.57 22.17
C ALA A 24 -10.68 -46.81 21.02
N GLN A 25 -10.73 -48.04 20.51
CA GLN A 25 -11.64 -48.48 19.47
C GLN A 25 -12.59 -49.52 20.05
N GLU A 26 -13.84 -49.15 20.31
CA GLU A 26 -14.90 -50.07 20.75
C GLU A 26 -16.14 -49.92 19.84
N ASN A 27 -16.66 -51.09 19.41
CA ASN A 27 -17.94 -51.21 18.66
C ASN A 27 -18.10 -50.38 17.37
N GLY A 28 -17.06 -50.27 16.53
CA GLY A 28 -17.18 -49.64 15.20
C GLY A 28 -17.28 -48.10 15.21
N SER A 29 -17.36 -47.47 16.36
CA SER A 29 -17.25 -46.03 16.54
C SER A 29 -15.90 -45.65 17.14
N VAL A 30 -15.11 -44.83 16.44
CA VAL A 30 -13.83 -44.33 16.95
C VAL A 30 -14.12 -43.25 17.99
N SER A 31 -13.64 -43.44 19.21
CA SER A 31 -13.73 -42.45 20.30
C SER A 31 -12.34 -42.07 20.82
N ILE A 32 -12.21 -40.86 21.30
CA ILE A 32 -10.98 -40.31 21.86
C ILE A 32 -11.21 -39.92 23.31
N THR A 33 -10.23 -40.21 24.14
CA THR A 33 -10.21 -39.74 25.53
C THR A 33 -9.58 -38.35 25.57
N LEU A 34 -10.38 -37.32 25.80
CA LEU A 34 -9.87 -35.97 25.98
C LEU A 34 -9.25 -35.80 27.37
N PRO A 35 -8.11 -35.12 27.46
CA PRO A 35 -7.56 -34.71 28.75
C PRO A 35 -8.53 -33.75 29.45
N SER A 36 -8.62 -33.85 30.76
CA SER A 36 -9.49 -32.98 31.56
C SER A 36 -8.66 -32.01 32.40
N ALA A 37 -9.27 -30.88 32.79
CA ALA A 37 -8.67 -29.99 33.77
C ALA A 37 -8.30 -30.74 35.06
N ALA A 38 -7.26 -30.31 35.77
CA ALA A 38 -6.72 -31.00 36.94
C ALA A 38 -7.80 -31.39 37.94
N GLY A 39 -8.02 -32.69 38.11
CA GLY A 39 -8.97 -33.28 39.08
C GLY A 39 -10.27 -33.80 38.49
N ALA A 40 -10.57 -33.67 37.22
CA ALA A 40 -11.74 -34.28 36.58
C ALA A 40 -11.39 -35.59 35.85
N ALA A 41 -12.34 -36.53 35.74
CA ALA A 41 -12.11 -37.78 35.03
C ALA A 41 -11.99 -37.56 33.53
N PRO A 42 -11.07 -38.25 32.80
CA PRO A 42 -10.96 -38.18 31.36
C PRO A 42 -12.29 -38.53 30.68
N THR A 43 -12.70 -37.77 29.69
CA THR A 43 -13.98 -37.95 29.03
C THR A 43 -13.80 -38.58 27.65
N GLN A 44 -14.49 -39.69 27.40
CA GLN A 44 -14.52 -40.34 26.09
C GLN A 44 -15.51 -39.65 25.18
N VAL A 45 -15.05 -39.16 24.00
CA VAL A 45 -15.87 -38.41 23.04
C VAL A 45 -15.69 -38.94 21.62
N SER A 46 -16.67 -38.73 20.75
CA SER A 46 -16.52 -39.02 19.32
C SER A 46 -15.51 -38.10 18.64
N LEU A 47 -14.95 -38.56 17.51
CA LEU A 47 -14.04 -37.74 16.65
C LEU A 47 -14.59 -36.35 16.38
N ALA A 48 -15.88 -36.24 16.01
CA ALA A 48 -16.52 -34.95 15.71
C ALA A 48 -16.55 -34.02 16.93
N LYS A 49 -16.81 -34.57 18.16
CA LYS A 49 -16.78 -33.78 19.40
C LYS A 49 -15.35 -33.35 19.76
N ALA A 50 -14.37 -34.23 19.54
CA ALA A 50 -12.96 -33.93 19.78
C ALA A 50 -12.49 -32.82 18.82
N LEU A 51 -12.86 -32.90 17.54
CA LEU A 51 -12.55 -31.86 16.55
C LEU A 51 -13.17 -30.51 16.94
N ALA A 52 -14.44 -30.48 17.33
CA ALA A 52 -15.10 -29.25 17.78
C ALA A 52 -14.42 -28.66 19.04
N ALA A 53 -13.98 -29.49 20.00
CA ALA A 53 -13.22 -29.03 21.17
C ALA A 53 -11.86 -28.43 20.74
N ALA A 54 -11.12 -29.09 19.85
CA ALA A 54 -9.86 -28.57 19.33
C ALA A 54 -10.03 -27.25 18.61
N GLN A 55 -11.08 -27.11 17.80
CA GLN A 55 -11.41 -25.84 17.10
C GLN A 55 -11.79 -24.73 18.08
N GLN A 56 -12.43 -25.05 19.20
CA GLN A 56 -12.73 -24.10 20.27
C GLN A 56 -11.44 -23.58 20.93
N HIS A 57 -10.51 -24.46 21.33
CA HIS A 57 -9.19 -24.07 21.85
C HIS A 57 -8.42 -23.24 20.83
N HIS A 58 -8.46 -23.62 19.55
CA HIS A 58 -7.84 -22.87 18.48
C HIS A 58 -8.41 -21.43 18.37
N ALA A 59 -9.73 -21.28 18.44
CA ALA A 59 -10.40 -19.96 18.41
C ALA A 59 -10.04 -19.09 19.63
N MET A 60 -9.79 -19.71 20.79
CA MET A 60 -9.32 -19.05 22.01
C MET A 60 -7.81 -18.75 21.99
N ARG A 61 -7.10 -19.11 20.91
CA ARG A 61 -5.63 -19.04 20.76
C ARG A 61 -4.85 -19.93 21.75
N GLU A 62 -5.48 -20.94 22.30
CA GLU A 62 -4.88 -21.99 23.14
C GLU A 62 -4.29 -23.07 22.22
N PHE A 63 -3.25 -22.68 21.44
CA PHE A 63 -2.75 -23.51 20.34
C PHE A 63 -2.13 -24.81 20.77
N ASP A 64 -1.52 -24.87 21.96
CA ASP A 64 -0.89 -26.12 22.45
C ASP A 64 -1.94 -27.15 22.81
N ASP A 65 -3.05 -26.75 23.43
CA ASP A 65 -4.18 -27.63 23.74
C ASP A 65 -4.88 -28.08 22.45
N ALA A 66 -5.07 -27.15 21.49
CA ALA A 66 -5.64 -27.49 20.20
C ALA A 66 -4.78 -28.50 19.43
N LYS A 67 -3.46 -28.30 19.36
CA LYS A 67 -2.51 -29.22 18.71
C LYS A 67 -2.52 -30.60 19.36
N LEU A 68 -2.58 -30.68 20.70
CA LEU A 68 -2.68 -31.94 21.42
C LEU A 68 -3.92 -32.73 20.97
N ILE A 69 -5.09 -32.08 20.93
CA ILE A 69 -6.34 -32.76 20.55
C ILE A 69 -6.31 -33.14 19.06
N TYR A 70 -5.80 -32.27 18.17
CA TYR A 70 -5.63 -32.64 16.75
C TYR A 70 -4.71 -33.87 16.60
N GLN A 71 -3.61 -33.93 17.36
CA GLN A 71 -2.72 -35.10 17.32
C GLN A 71 -3.45 -36.39 17.77
N LEU A 72 -4.25 -36.33 18.83
CA LEU A 72 -5.05 -37.48 19.30
C LEU A 72 -6.05 -37.94 18.21
N ILE A 73 -6.64 -37.02 17.46
CA ILE A 73 -7.50 -37.38 16.32
C ILE A 73 -6.67 -38.11 15.25
N LEU A 74 -5.47 -37.59 14.93
CA LEU A 74 -4.61 -38.16 13.91
C LEU A 74 -3.99 -39.50 14.29
N ASP A 75 -3.80 -39.76 15.57
CA ASP A 75 -3.31 -41.07 16.07
C ASP A 75 -4.32 -42.19 15.76
N VAL A 76 -5.61 -41.89 15.74
CA VAL A 76 -6.68 -42.87 15.45
C VAL A 76 -7.23 -42.74 14.02
N ALA A 77 -7.10 -41.60 13.38
CA ALA A 77 -7.55 -41.31 12.03
C ALA A 77 -6.48 -40.50 11.28
N PRO A 78 -5.39 -41.12 10.81
CA PRO A 78 -4.22 -40.42 10.23
C PRO A 78 -4.53 -39.59 8.98
N ASP A 79 -5.65 -39.89 8.28
CA ASP A 79 -6.08 -39.19 7.07
C ASP A 79 -7.32 -38.31 7.30
N HIS A 80 -7.59 -37.91 8.56
CA HIS A 80 -8.69 -37.00 8.87
C HIS A 80 -8.37 -35.58 8.38
N ALA A 81 -8.85 -35.21 7.20
CA ALA A 81 -8.48 -33.98 6.50
C ALA A 81 -8.62 -32.72 7.34
N ASP A 82 -9.75 -32.54 8.07
CA ASP A 82 -9.94 -31.34 8.91
C ASP A 82 -8.92 -31.27 10.07
N ALA A 83 -8.61 -32.40 10.72
CA ALA A 83 -7.64 -32.42 11.82
C ALA A 83 -6.23 -32.09 11.31
N ILE A 84 -5.83 -32.65 10.16
CA ILE A 84 -4.56 -32.33 9.50
C ILE A 84 -4.51 -30.84 9.17
N PHE A 85 -5.61 -30.30 8.62
CA PHE A 85 -5.69 -28.90 8.20
C PHE A 85 -5.53 -27.95 9.39
N TYR A 86 -6.33 -28.12 10.43
CA TYR A 86 -6.30 -27.24 11.59
C TYR A 86 -5.03 -27.41 12.44
N MET A 87 -4.40 -28.60 12.44
CA MET A 87 -3.04 -28.77 12.97
C MET A 87 -2.05 -27.90 12.21
N GLY A 88 -2.11 -27.92 10.88
CA GLY A 88 -1.29 -27.07 10.02
C GLY A 88 -1.54 -25.58 10.25
N ALA A 89 -2.79 -25.17 10.43
CA ALA A 89 -3.15 -23.79 10.74
C ALA A 89 -2.59 -23.35 12.11
N ALA A 90 -2.66 -24.20 13.13
CA ALA A 90 -2.09 -23.93 14.45
C ALA A 90 -0.55 -23.79 14.39
N LEU A 91 0.13 -24.63 13.61
CA LEU A 91 1.59 -24.52 13.39
C LEU A 91 1.95 -23.20 12.69
N HIS A 92 1.23 -22.83 11.63
CA HIS A 92 1.44 -21.55 10.96
C HIS A 92 1.28 -20.37 11.94
N GLN A 93 0.22 -20.36 12.73
CA GLN A 93 -0.07 -19.27 13.68
C GLN A 93 0.92 -19.24 14.87
N THR A 94 1.61 -20.34 15.16
CA THR A 94 2.67 -20.43 16.18
C THR A 94 4.08 -20.27 15.61
N GLY A 95 4.22 -19.96 14.29
CA GLY A 95 5.48 -19.59 13.66
C GLY A 95 6.13 -20.67 12.79
N ASP A 96 5.67 -21.92 12.84
CA ASP A 96 6.15 -22.98 11.93
C ASP A 96 5.30 -23.01 10.65
N THR A 97 5.45 -21.96 9.85
CA THR A 97 4.69 -21.78 8.60
C THR A 97 4.97 -22.88 7.57
N ALA A 98 6.23 -23.33 7.47
CA ALA A 98 6.61 -24.31 6.45
C ALA A 98 5.91 -25.66 6.68
N GLN A 99 5.98 -26.19 7.90
CA GLN A 99 5.30 -27.44 8.26
C GLN A 99 3.79 -27.26 8.22
N GLY A 100 3.29 -26.11 8.68
CA GLY A 100 1.87 -25.76 8.64
C GLY A 100 1.28 -25.85 7.24
N VAL A 101 1.90 -25.21 6.25
CA VAL A 101 1.47 -25.20 4.84
C VAL A 101 1.49 -26.62 4.26
N GLU A 102 2.53 -27.43 4.54
CA GLU A 102 2.58 -28.81 4.01
C GLU A 102 1.43 -29.69 4.56
N LEU A 103 1.07 -29.55 5.83
CA LEU A 103 -0.09 -30.25 6.39
C LEU A 103 -1.39 -29.77 5.74
N MET A 104 -1.57 -28.46 5.58
CA MET A 104 -2.77 -27.90 4.93
C MET A 104 -2.90 -28.37 3.46
N LYS A 105 -1.79 -28.44 2.72
CA LYS A 105 -1.75 -29.03 1.37
C LYS A 105 -2.18 -30.49 1.37
N ARG A 106 -1.62 -31.31 2.28
CA ARG A 106 -2.04 -32.71 2.42
C ARG A 106 -3.54 -32.82 2.69
N ALA A 107 -4.07 -31.98 3.56
CA ALA A 107 -5.51 -31.98 3.87
C ALA A 107 -6.38 -31.69 2.65
N THR A 108 -6.00 -30.68 1.83
CA THR A 108 -6.72 -30.35 0.59
C THR A 108 -6.57 -31.42 -0.48
N GLN A 109 -5.47 -32.18 -0.51
CA GLN A 109 -5.30 -33.33 -1.39
C GLN A 109 -6.20 -34.51 -0.97
N LEU A 110 -6.38 -34.73 0.31
CA LEU A 110 -7.30 -35.76 0.85
C LEU A 110 -8.77 -35.39 0.59
N ASN A 111 -9.11 -34.12 0.65
CA ASN A 111 -10.45 -33.64 0.37
C ASN A 111 -10.45 -32.41 -0.59
N PRO A 112 -10.19 -32.63 -1.90
CA PRO A 112 -10.06 -31.54 -2.88
C PRO A 112 -11.37 -30.77 -3.12
N ARG A 113 -12.52 -31.34 -2.73
CA ARG A 113 -13.83 -30.67 -2.85
C ARG A 113 -14.20 -29.81 -1.65
N ALA A 114 -13.42 -29.84 -0.57
CA ALA A 114 -13.68 -29.03 0.61
C ALA A 114 -13.40 -27.54 0.33
N VAL A 115 -14.46 -26.79 0.07
CA VAL A 115 -14.41 -25.34 -0.21
C VAL A 115 -13.69 -24.58 0.89
N ALA A 116 -14.04 -24.83 2.17
CA ALA A 116 -13.44 -24.15 3.32
C ALA A 116 -11.93 -24.41 3.44
N LEU A 117 -11.47 -25.65 3.23
CA LEU A 117 -10.03 -25.98 3.34
C LEU A 117 -9.23 -25.28 2.22
N ASN A 118 -9.72 -25.32 0.98
CA ASN A 118 -9.07 -24.66 -0.14
C ASN A 118 -9.07 -23.14 0.03
N HIS A 119 -10.18 -22.53 0.49
CA HIS A 119 -10.25 -21.11 0.76
C HIS A 119 -9.23 -20.67 1.84
N ASN A 120 -9.21 -21.38 2.98
CA ASN A 120 -8.32 -21.03 4.08
C ASN A 120 -6.84 -21.25 3.73
N LEU A 121 -6.51 -22.29 2.95
CA LEU A 121 -5.15 -22.47 2.43
C LEU A 121 -4.77 -21.32 1.48
N GLY A 122 -5.71 -20.88 0.63
CA GLY A 122 -5.53 -19.71 -0.22
C GLY A 122 -5.21 -18.44 0.59
N MET A 123 -5.92 -18.19 1.70
CA MET A 123 -5.63 -17.08 2.60
C MET A 123 -4.24 -17.17 3.24
N VAL A 124 -3.77 -18.37 3.60
CA VAL A 124 -2.41 -18.56 4.13
C VAL A 124 -1.37 -18.26 3.06
N TYR A 125 -1.55 -18.73 1.82
CA TYR A 125 -0.67 -18.40 0.71
C TYR A 125 -0.63 -16.89 0.41
N GLU A 126 -1.78 -16.21 0.50
CA GLU A 126 -1.86 -14.76 0.38
C GLU A 126 -1.03 -14.06 1.48
N ALA A 127 -1.18 -14.50 2.73
CA ALA A 127 -0.46 -13.93 3.88
C ALA A 127 1.07 -14.09 3.78
N ILE A 128 1.55 -15.20 3.21
CA ILE A 128 2.99 -15.45 3.00
C ILE A 128 3.51 -14.90 1.66
N GLY A 129 2.62 -14.37 0.81
CA GLY A 129 2.99 -13.75 -0.47
C GLY A 129 3.11 -14.70 -1.65
N ASP A 130 2.70 -15.97 -1.52
CA ASP A 130 2.64 -16.93 -2.63
C ASP A 130 1.33 -16.78 -3.41
N MET A 131 1.24 -15.71 -4.19
CA MET A 131 0.05 -15.38 -4.96
C MET A 131 -0.36 -16.44 -5.99
N PRO A 132 0.58 -17.09 -6.75
CA PRO A 132 0.22 -18.17 -7.64
C PRO A 132 -0.48 -19.34 -6.95
N ALA A 133 0.02 -19.76 -5.78
CA ALA A 133 -0.59 -20.84 -5.00
C ALA A 133 -1.96 -20.41 -4.42
N ALA A 134 -2.10 -19.17 -3.96
CA ALA A 134 -3.38 -18.63 -3.50
C ALA A 134 -4.44 -18.66 -4.60
N ILE A 135 -4.11 -18.17 -5.81
CA ILE A 135 -5.01 -18.20 -6.98
C ILE A 135 -5.40 -19.64 -7.33
N ALA A 136 -4.47 -20.59 -7.29
CA ALA A 136 -4.77 -22.01 -7.55
C ALA A 136 -5.80 -22.56 -6.55
N CYS A 137 -5.66 -22.23 -5.26
CA CYS A 137 -6.63 -22.61 -4.23
C CYS A 137 -8.01 -21.98 -4.48
N TYR A 138 -8.09 -20.70 -4.82
CA TYR A 138 -9.36 -20.02 -5.10
C TYR A 138 -10.04 -20.53 -6.38
N ARG A 139 -9.27 -20.93 -7.40
CA ARG A 139 -9.81 -21.63 -8.59
C ARG A 139 -10.45 -22.98 -8.21
N GLN A 140 -9.86 -23.73 -7.25
CA GLN A 140 -10.46 -24.95 -6.71
C GLN A 140 -11.75 -24.66 -5.91
N VAL A 141 -11.81 -23.57 -5.18
CA VAL A 141 -13.04 -23.12 -4.50
C VAL A 141 -14.16 -22.96 -5.52
N ILE A 142 -13.95 -22.19 -6.59
CA ILE A 142 -14.95 -21.91 -7.63
C ILE A 142 -15.36 -23.18 -8.40
N ALA A 143 -14.44 -24.12 -8.62
CA ALA A 143 -14.73 -25.39 -9.27
C ALA A 143 -15.74 -26.25 -8.47
N ASN A 144 -15.78 -26.07 -7.15
CA ASN A 144 -16.64 -26.83 -6.23
C ASN A 144 -17.86 -26.03 -5.73
N ASP A 145 -17.77 -24.72 -5.69
CA ASP A 145 -18.86 -23.81 -5.32
C ASP A 145 -18.83 -22.57 -6.23
N ARG A 146 -19.80 -22.47 -7.13
CA ARG A 146 -19.93 -21.37 -8.09
C ARG A 146 -20.61 -20.13 -7.51
N GLY A 147 -20.51 -19.92 -6.19
CA GLY A 147 -21.05 -18.72 -5.55
C GLY A 147 -20.37 -17.44 -6.07
N GLY A 148 -21.15 -16.39 -6.37
CA GLY A 148 -20.61 -15.14 -6.93
C GLY A 148 -19.61 -14.43 -6.02
N HIS A 149 -19.69 -14.61 -4.70
CA HIS A 149 -18.73 -14.06 -3.74
C HIS A 149 -17.32 -14.66 -3.91
N TRP A 150 -17.21 -15.96 -4.27
CA TRP A 150 -15.92 -16.58 -4.56
C TRP A 150 -15.28 -16.01 -5.83
N HIS A 151 -16.11 -15.69 -6.83
CA HIS A 151 -15.65 -15.02 -8.04
C HIS A 151 -15.09 -13.62 -7.72
N CYS A 152 -15.71 -12.87 -6.80
CA CYS A 152 -15.17 -11.59 -6.32
C CYS A 152 -13.83 -11.76 -5.61
N THR A 153 -13.70 -12.78 -4.76
CA THR A 153 -12.44 -13.09 -4.07
C THR A 153 -11.34 -13.41 -5.06
N LEU A 154 -11.61 -14.29 -6.03
CA LEU A 154 -10.62 -14.61 -7.07
C LEU A 154 -10.30 -13.40 -7.95
N ALA A 155 -11.30 -12.59 -8.35
CA ALA A 155 -11.06 -11.38 -9.12
C ALA A 155 -10.13 -10.39 -8.41
N LYS A 156 -10.28 -10.23 -7.08
CA LYS A 156 -9.34 -9.42 -6.28
C LYS A 156 -7.92 -9.99 -6.36
N GLN A 157 -7.73 -11.28 -6.13
CA GLN A 157 -6.39 -11.90 -6.13
C GLN A 157 -5.75 -11.84 -7.52
N LEU A 158 -6.53 -12.03 -8.57
CA LEU A 158 -6.04 -11.88 -9.95
C LEU A 158 -5.65 -10.43 -10.25
N THR A 159 -6.40 -9.46 -9.73
CA THR A 159 -6.05 -8.03 -9.83
C THR A 159 -4.72 -7.75 -9.12
N ASP A 160 -4.54 -8.25 -7.90
CA ASP A 160 -3.31 -8.09 -7.12
C ASP A 160 -2.11 -8.82 -7.77
N ALA A 161 -2.35 -9.89 -8.53
CA ALA A 161 -1.35 -10.62 -9.30
C ALA A 161 -1.09 -10.06 -10.72
N GLY A 162 -1.78 -8.99 -11.15
CA GLY A 162 -1.64 -8.39 -12.48
C GLY A 162 -2.31 -9.16 -13.61
N GLN A 163 -3.10 -10.18 -13.30
CA GLN A 163 -3.88 -10.96 -14.27
C GLN A 163 -5.22 -10.26 -14.56
N LEU A 164 -5.15 -9.03 -15.10
CA LEU A 164 -6.27 -8.09 -15.14
C LEU A 164 -7.43 -8.56 -16.01
N ASP A 165 -7.15 -9.22 -17.14
CA ASP A 165 -8.21 -9.74 -18.04
C ASP A 165 -9.01 -10.84 -17.36
N ASP A 166 -8.34 -11.79 -16.70
CA ASP A 166 -9.00 -12.84 -15.93
C ASP A 166 -9.81 -12.23 -14.76
N ALA A 167 -9.22 -11.23 -14.06
CA ALA A 167 -9.91 -10.53 -12.98
C ALA A 167 -11.22 -9.87 -13.44
N ILE A 168 -11.21 -9.23 -14.62
CA ILE A 168 -12.39 -8.61 -15.25
C ILE A 168 -13.42 -9.68 -15.60
N GLU A 169 -13.01 -10.82 -16.17
CA GLU A 169 -13.90 -11.93 -16.52
C GLU A 169 -14.61 -12.46 -15.26
N PHE A 170 -13.85 -12.80 -14.20
CA PHE A 170 -14.43 -13.31 -12.95
C PHE A 170 -15.31 -12.28 -12.25
N ALA A 171 -14.95 -10.99 -12.27
CA ALA A 171 -15.80 -9.94 -11.72
C ALA A 171 -17.12 -9.79 -12.49
N ARG A 172 -17.11 -9.91 -13.83
CA ARG A 172 -18.31 -9.90 -14.67
C ARG A 172 -19.17 -11.15 -14.44
N GLU A 173 -18.58 -12.34 -14.29
CA GLU A 173 -19.31 -13.55 -13.90
C GLU A 173 -19.99 -13.37 -12.53
N ALA A 174 -19.30 -12.79 -11.55
CA ALA A 174 -19.87 -12.49 -10.24
C ALA A 174 -21.14 -11.63 -10.33
N LEU A 175 -21.19 -10.64 -11.24
CA LEU A 175 -22.36 -9.80 -11.47
C LEU A 175 -23.59 -10.61 -11.97
N THR A 176 -23.39 -11.72 -12.65
CA THR A 176 -24.48 -12.60 -13.09
C THR A 176 -24.97 -13.53 -11.99
N LEU A 177 -24.07 -13.92 -11.08
CA LEU A 177 -24.32 -14.91 -10.02
C LEU A 177 -24.87 -14.28 -8.74
N LEU A 178 -24.50 -13.02 -8.44
CA LEU A 178 -24.92 -12.33 -7.23
C LEU A 178 -26.32 -11.71 -7.37
N PRO A 179 -27.13 -11.74 -6.31
CA PRO A 179 -28.37 -11.00 -6.28
C PRO A 179 -28.11 -9.48 -6.35
N PRO A 180 -29.06 -8.68 -6.89
CA PRO A 180 -28.84 -7.26 -7.15
C PRO A 180 -28.25 -6.46 -5.99
N HIS A 181 -28.72 -6.67 -4.76
CA HIS A 181 -28.24 -5.96 -3.57
C HIS A 181 -26.81 -6.32 -3.15
N ALA A 182 -26.28 -7.47 -3.57
CA ALA A 182 -24.92 -7.92 -3.25
C ALA A 182 -23.89 -7.62 -4.37
N ARG A 183 -24.31 -7.02 -5.49
CA ARG A 183 -23.44 -6.77 -6.65
C ARG A 183 -22.41 -5.66 -6.41
N GLY A 184 -22.54 -4.87 -5.35
CA GLY A 184 -21.61 -3.77 -5.04
C GLY A 184 -20.15 -4.22 -4.98
N ILE A 185 -19.89 -5.38 -4.35
CA ILE A 185 -18.54 -5.95 -4.28
C ILE A 185 -18.00 -6.32 -5.68
N ALA A 186 -18.82 -6.93 -6.54
CA ALA A 186 -18.39 -7.31 -7.89
C ALA A 186 -18.10 -6.09 -8.77
N HIS A 187 -18.93 -5.04 -8.70
CA HIS A 187 -18.68 -3.77 -9.37
C HIS A 187 -17.37 -3.12 -8.88
N ASN A 188 -17.08 -3.16 -7.58
CA ASN A 188 -15.82 -2.66 -7.04
C ASN A 188 -14.60 -3.46 -7.56
N GLN A 189 -14.66 -4.79 -7.59
CA GLN A 189 -13.55 -5.60 -8.12
C GLN A 189 -13.34 -5.35 -9.62
N LEU A 190 -14.43 -5.29 -10.39
CA LEU A 190 -14.38 -4.95 -11.81
C LEU A 190 -13.74 -3.57 -12.03
N ALA A 191 -14.16 -2.55 -11.27
CA ALA A 191 -13.63 -1.20 -11.37
C ALA A 191 -12.13 -1.11 -11.02
N ASN A 192 -11.68 -1.84 -9.98
CA ASN A 192 -10.27 -1.89 -9.63
C ASN A 192 -9.41 -2.48 -10.75
N ALA A 193 -9.82 -3.61 -11.33
CA ALA A 193 -9.11 -4.25 -12.43
C ALA A 193 -9.08 -3.37 -13.69
N LEU A 194 -10.21 -2.73 -14.04
CA LEU A 194 -10.31 -1.79 -15.15
C LEU A 194 -9.42 -0.54 -14.94
N THR A 195 -9.36 -0.02 -13.71
CA THR A 195 -8.47 1.11 -13.38
C THR A 195 -7.01 0.76 -13.67
N LEU A 196 -6.53 -0.39 -13.19
CA LEU A 196 -5.16 -0.84 -13.41
C LEU A 196 -4.85 -1.14 -14.88
N LYS A 197 -5.86 -1.57 -15.64
CA LYS A 197 -5.75 -1.77 -17.09
C LYS A 197 -5.73 -0.46 -17.88
N GLY A 198 -6.22 0.64 -17.28
CA GLY A 198 -6.34 1.96 -17.92
C GLY A 198 -7.70 2.21 -18.59
N GLU A 199 -8.68 1.32 -18.41
CA GLU A 199 -10.04 1.48 -18.93
C GLU A 199 -10.91 2.34 -17.99
N LEU A 200 -10.49 3.62 -17.81
CA LEU A 200 -10.94 4.50 -16.73
C LEU A 200 -12.44 4.86 -16.80
N ALA A 201 -13.00 5.01 -18.00
CA ALA A 201 -14.42 5.38 -18.14
C ALA A 201 -15.34 4.28 -17.58
N GLU A 202 -15.08 3.02 -17.93
CA GLU A 202 -15.84 1.88 -17.41
C GLU A 202 -15.56 1.67 -15.91
N ALA A 203 -14.31 1.89 -15.46
CA ALA A 203 -13.96 1.80 -14.05
C ALA A 203 -14.77 2.79 -13.20
N ILE A 204 -14.81 4.06 -13.61
CA ILE A 204 -15.55 5.13 -12.92
C ILE A 204 -17.05 4.79 -12.85
N ALA A 205 -17.65 4.34 -13.94
CA ALA A 205 -19.06 3.94 -13.97
C ALA A 205 -19.35 2.78 -12.98
N ASN A 206 -18.48 1.78 -12.94
CA ASN A 206 -18.63 0.66 -12.00
C ASN A 206 -18.45 1.08 -10.54
N PHE A 207 -17.50 1.97 -10.23
CA PHE A 207 -17.40 2.53 -8.87
C PHE A 207 -18.66 3.28 -8.45
N GLN A 208 -19.25 4.09 -9.33
CA GLN A 208 -20.49 4.81 -9.03
C GLN A 208 -21.65 3.84 -8.71
N ILE A 209 -21.76 2.74 -9.47
CA ILE A 209 -22.74 1.68 -9.17
C ILE A 209 -22.41 1.03 -7.81
N ALA A 210 -21.16 0.66 -7.56
CA ALA A 210 -20.76 0.05 -6.31
C ALA A 210 -21.08 0.95 -5.09
N ILE A 211 -20.80 2.25 -5.19
CA ILE A 211 -21.12 3.25 -4.16
C ILE A 211 -22.63 3.39 -3.93
N SER A 212 -23.44 3.28 -4.98
CA SER A 212 -24.90 3.37 -4.86
C SER A 212 -25.51 2.14 -4.16
N LEU A 213 -24.86 0.98 -4.28
CA LEU A 213 -25.30 -0.30 -3.68
C LEU A 213 -24.77 -0.48 -2.25
N ASP A 214 -23.61 0.09 -1.92
CA ASP A 214 -22.98 0.02 -0.60
C ASP A 214 -22.48 1.42 -0.21
N VAL A 215 -23.42 2.23 0.26
CA VAL A 215 -23.18 3.65 0.54
C VAL A 215 -22.18 3.89 1.67
N GLU A 216 -22.03 2.96 2.61
CA GLU A 216 -21.19 3.09 3.81
C GLU A 216 -19.74 2.59 3.58
N ASN A 217 -19.43 2.07 2.41
CA ASN A 217 -18.13 1.51 2.11
C ASN A 217 -17.09 2.58 1.78
N ALA A 218 -16.32 2.98 2.78
CA ALA A 218 -15.29 4.01 2.64
C ALA A 218 -14.17 3.59 1.67
N MET A 219 -13.86 2.28 1.58
CA MET A 219 -12.81 1.79 0.68
C MET A 219 -13.22 1.96 -0.79
N VAL A 220 -14.46 1.62 -1.15
CA VAL A 220 -14.97 1.82 -2.52
C VAL A 220 -14.97 3.30 -2.89
N ASN A 221 -15.39 4.16 -1.98
CA ASN A 221 -15.35 5.61 -2.19
C ASN A 221 -13.91 6.13 -2.34
N SER A 222 -12.95 5.62 -1.55
CA SER A 222 -11.52 5.96 -1.69
C SER A 222 -10.94 5.51 -3.04
N ASN A 223 -11.23 4.29 -3.48
CA ASN A 223 -10.80 3.78 -4.79
C ASN A 223 -11.35 4.63 -5.94
N TYR A 224 -12.61 5.05 -5.82
CA TYR A 224 -13.26 5.93 -6.79
C TYR A 224 -12.53 7.27 -6.93
N VAL A 225 -12.33 7.99 -5.82
CA VAL A 225 -11.69 9.32 -5.88
C VAL A 225 -10.21 9.22 -6.28
N LEU A 226 -9.51 8.12 -5.92
CA LEU A 226 -8.18 7.84 -6.43
C LEU A 226 -8.18 7.69 -7.96
N THR A 227 -9.14 6.92 -8.49
CA THR A 227 -9.25 6.65 -9.94
C THR A 227 -9.51 7.93 -10.75
N LEU A 228 -10.25 8.90 -10.19
CA LEU A 228 -10.51 10.18 -10.87
C LEU A 228 -9.22 10.96 -11.22
N ASN A 229 -8.13 10.77 -10.47
CA ASN A 229 -6.86 11.45 -10.74
C ASN A 229 -6.13 10.94 -11.99
N TYR A 230 -6.52 9.78 -12.54
CA TYR A 230 -5.90 9.22 -13.74
C TYR A 230 -6.51 9.74 -15.05
N GLN A 231 -7.64 10.47 -15.00
CA GLN A 231 -8.29 11.00 -16.19
C GLN A 231 -7.37 11.94 -16.97
N SER A 232 -7.29 11.75 -18.29
CA SER A 232 -6.41 12.55 -19.18
C SER A 232 -6.78 14.03 -19.21
N GLN A 233 -8.07 14.35 -19.08
CA GLN A 233 -8.60 15.72 -19.01
C GLN A 233 -9.42 15.90 -17.72
N PRO A 234 -8.76 16.03 -16.56
CA PRO A 234 -9.45 16.07 -15.27
C PRO A 234 -10.19 17.39 -15.08
N ASN A 235 -11.47 17.31 -14.71
CA ASN A 235 -12.17 18.46 -14.15
C ASN A 235 -11.82 18.57 -12.66
N LEU A 236 -10.83 19.41 -12.34
CA LEU A 236 -10.29 19.53 -10.98
C LEU A 236 -11.33 19.93 -9.95
N ALA A 237 -12.24 20.86 -10.30
CA ALA A 237 -13.31 21.27 -9.40
C ALA A 237 -14.28 20.13 -9.10
N ALA A 238 -14.64 19.31 -10.10
CA ALA A 238 -15.48 18.14 -9.91
C ALA A 238 -14.76 17.08 -9.06
N ILE A 239 -13.48 16.82 -9.30
CA ILE A 239 -12.66 15.90 -8.51
C ILE A 239 -12.58 16.34 -7.04
N PHE A 240 -12.35 17.64 -6.80
CA PHE A 240 -12.38 18.19 -5.45
C PHE A 240 -13.75 17.98 -4.76
N GLN A 241 -14.86 18.22 -5.49
CA GLN A 241 -16.20 18.00 -4.95
C GLN A 241 -16.44 16.52 -4.58
N GLU A 242 -15.93 15.56 -5.36
CA GLU A 242 -16.06 14.14 -5.02
C GLU A 242 -15.26 13.78 -3.74
N HIS A 243 -14.05 14.35 -3.56
CA HIS A 243 -13.31 14.21 -2.30
C HIS A 243 -14.04 14.84 -1.12
N LYS A 244 -14.60 16.04 -1.33
CA LYS A 244 -15.39 16.71 -0.30
C LYS A 244 -16.63 15.91 0.09
N LYS A 245 -17.34 15.32 -0.88
CA LYS A 245 -18.48 14.40 -0.60
C LYS A 245 -18.05 13.21 0.25
N PHE A 246 -16.85 12.64 0.00
CA PHE A 246 -16.29 11.61 0.87
C PHE A 246 -16.17 12.13 2.31
N GLY A 247 -15.53 13.28 2.51
CA GLY A 247 -15.35 13.88 3.84
C GLY A 247 -16.67 14.14 4.53
N ASP A 248 -17.58 14.89 3.90
CA ASP A 248 -18.89 15.26 4.46
C ASP A 248 -19.69 14.00 4.87
N LYS A 249 -19.65 12.95 4.03
CA LYS A 249 -20.37 11.69 4.28
C LYS A 249 -19.79 10.93 5.46
N PHE A 250 -18.50 10.61 5.42
CA PHE A 250 -17.91 9.72 6.43
C PHE A 250 -17.67 10.42 7.78
N GLU A 251 -17.48 11.73 7.81
CA GLU A 251 -17.51 12.49 9.06
C GLU A 251 -18.90 12.51 9.72
N SER A 252 -20.00 12.39 8.94
CA SER A 252 -21.34 12.28 9.50
C SER A 252 -21.65 10.90 10.10
N PHE A 253 -20.99 9.85 9.62
CA PHE A 253 -21.19 8.47 10.09
C PHE A 253 -20.37 8.10 11.33
N VAL A 254 -19.29 8.82 11.58
CA VAL A 254 -18.41 8.50 12.71
C VAL A 254 -18.52 9.56 13.80
N PRO A 255 -18.64 9.15 15.09
CA PRO A 255 -18.63 10.11 16.17
C PRO A 255 -17.27 10.80 16.25
N ARG A 256 -17.28 12.14 16.29
CA ARG A 256 -16.07 12.90 16.65
C ARG A 256 -15.68 12.58 18.09
N MET A 257 -14.42 12.32 18.30
CA MET A 257 -13.93 12.09 19.65
C MET A 257 -13.91 13.41 20.41
N TYR A 258 -14.50 13.36 21.60
CA TYR A 258 -14.49 14.52 22.49
C TYR A 258 -13.08 14.71 23.04
N VAL A 259 -12.45 15.83 22.72
CA VAL A 259 -11.19 16.22 23.38
C VAL A 259 -11.57 16.56 24.83
N ASN A 260 -11.23 15.64 25.77
CA ASN A 260 -11.50 15.86 27.19
C ASN A 260 -10.90 17.22 27.62
N PRO A 261 -11.71 18.19 28.09
CA PRO A 261 -11.20 19.51 28.49
C PRO A 261 -10.11 19.44 29.56
N LEU A 262 -10.14 18.41 30.42
CA LEU A 262 -9.10 18.17 31.43
C LEU A 262 -7.78 17.74 30.80
N LEU A 263 -7.82 16.93 29.73
CA LEU A 263 -6.64 16.58 28.94
C LEU A 263 -6.15 17.78 28.12
N ALA A 264 -7.06 18.58 27.57
CA ALA A 264 -6.71 19.82 26.87
C ALA A 264 -6.03 20.81 27.84
N LYS A 265 -6.60 20.97 29.06
CA LYS A 265 -6.01 21.80 30.11
C LYS A 265 -4.68 21.23 30.61
N ALA A 266 -4.58 19.93 30.90
CA ALA A 266 -3.33 19.29 31.31
C ALA A 266 -2.26 19.41 30.21
N ARG A 267 -2.65 19.36 28.93
CA ARG A 267 -1.76 19.66 27.80
C ARG A 267 -1.36 21.12 27.73
N ALA A 268 -2.29 22.05 28.00
CA ALA A 268 -1.99 23.48 28.07
C ALA A 268 -1.06 23.79 29.24
N ASP A 269 -1.29 23.19 30.41
CA ASP A 269 -0.43 23.35 31.59
C ASP A 269 0.95 22.70 31.37
N ALA A 270 1.03 21.52 30.74
CA ALA A 270 2.26 20.87 30.35
C ALA A 270 3.03 21.64 29.24
N ASN A 271 2.32 22.44 28.42
CA ASN A 271 2.94 23.33 27.42
C ASN A 271 3.70 24.53 28.06
N ALA A 272 3.53 24.77 29.35
CA ALA A 272 4.36 25.68 30.10
C ALA A 272 5.75 25.11 30.39
N ASP A 273 5.98 23.81 30.22
CA ASP A 273 7.29 23.17 30.28
C ASP A 273 8.02 23.27 28.93
N PRO A 274 9.05 24.12 28.80
CA PRO A 274 9.82 24.25 27.57
C PRO A 274 10.60 22.97 27.20
N ALA A 275 10.72 22.01 28.12
CA ALA A 275 11.38 20.73 27.90
C ALA A 275 10.41 19.63 27.38
N ARG A 276 9.09 19.90 27.28
CA ARG A 276 8.13 18.93 26.78
C ARG A 276 8.34 18.62 25.30
N ARG A 277 8.52 17.33 24.99
CA ARG A 277 8.57 16.86 23.60
C ARG A 277 7.17 16.83 22.98
N LEU A 278 7.06 17.24 21.71
CA LEU A 278 5.84 17.04 20.93
C LEU A 278 5.70 15.56 20.53
N ARG A 279 4.52 14.99 20.72
CA ARG A 279 4.20 13.62 20.32
C ARG A 279 3.65 13.61 18.90
N ILE A 280 4.40 13.02 17.99
CA ILE A 280 4.06 12.90 16.58
C ILE A 280 3.66 11.45 16.31
N GLY A 281 2.42 11.22 15.84
CA GLY A 281 1.93 9.91 15.44
C GLY A 281 1.89 9.79 13.92
N TYR A 282 2.57 8.80 13.35
CA TYR A 282 2.50 8.47 11.92
C TYR A 282 1.63 7.23 11.72
N VAL A 283 0.63 7.30 10.82
CA VAL A 283 -0.28 6.18 10.50
C VAL A 283 -0.05 5.74 9.06
N SER A 284 0.30 4.47 8.84
CA SER A 284 0.54 3.94 7.50
C SER A 284 0.48 2.40 7.45
N PRO A 285 0.00 1.80 6.34
CA PRO A 285 0.24 0.41 6.00
C PRO A 285 1.61 0.17 5.35
N ASP A 286 2.40 1.22 5.11
CA ASP A 286 3.55 1.21 4.19
C ASP A 286 4.90 1.41 4.90
N PHE A 287 4.97 1.12 6.20
CA PHE A 287 6.24 1.04 6.94
C PHE A 287 7.00 -0.26 6.62
N ASN A 288 7.24 -0.49 5.33
CA ASN A 288 7.91 -1.66 4.77
C ASN A 288 8.64 -1.24 3.49
N ASP A 289 9.22 -2.19 2.76
CA ASP A 289 9.80 -1.94 1.43
C ASP A 289 8.69 -1.56 0.43
N HIS A 290 8.32 -0.30 0.47
CA HIS A 290 7.26 0.33 -0.30
C HIS A 290 7.67 1.74 -0.73
N ALA A 291 6.98 2.29 -1.74
CA ALA A 291 7.21 3.65 -2.22
C ALA A 291 7.21 4.70 -1.09
N VAL A 292 6.19 4.68 -0.22
CA VAL A 292 6.09 5.57 0.95
C VAL A 292 7.22 5.32 1.95
N GLY A 293 7.59 4.05 2.15
CA GLY A 293 8.70 3.66 3.02
C GLY A 293 10.01 4.36 2.64
N LYS A 294 10.31 4.50 1.34
CA LYS A 294 11.51 5.20 0.84
C LYS A 294 11.54 6.71 1.21
N PHE A 295 10.39 7.31 1.52
CA PHE A 295 10.29 8.72 1.90
C PHE A 295 10.19 8.94 3.40
N ILE A 296 9.55 8.04 4.15
CA ILE A 296 9.39 8.21 5.58
C ILE A 296 10.59 7.65 6.39
N GLU A 297 11.26 6.60 5.92
CA GLU A 297 12.40 5.99 6.63
C GLU A 297 13.50 7.00 6.97
N PRO A 298 13.99 7.87 6.04
CA PRO A 298 15.02 8.84 6.34
C PRO A 298 14.57 9.90 7.34
N VAL A 299 13.30 10.25 7.35
CA VAL A 299 12.72 11.24 8.27
C VAL A 299 12.63 10.67 9.68
N LEU A 300 12.12 9.43 9.83
CA LEU A 300 12.08 8.76 11.14
C LEU A 300 13.47 8.68 11.80
N ALA A 301 14.49 8.39 10.99
CA ALA A 301 15.86 8.29 11.47
C ALA A 301 16.50 9.65 11.83
N ALA A 302 15.98 10.76 11.30
CA ALA A 302 16.55 12.10 11.46
C ALA A 302 15.82 12.99 12.48
N HIS A 303 14.72 12.52 13.07
CA HIS A 303 13.98 13.28 14.08
C HIS A 303 14.84 13.62 15.32
N ASP A 304 14.74 14.87 15.79
CA ASP A 304 15.35 15.32 17.04
C ASP A 304 14.59 14.71 18.24
N THR A 305 15.08 13.59 18.74
CA THR A 305 14.46 12.84 19.84
C THR A 305 14.47 13.59 21.17
N THR A 306 15.20 14.70 21.28
CA THR A 306 15.16 15.58 22.46
C THR A 306 13.92 16.48 22.47
N LYS A 307 13.32 16.75 21.29
CA LYS A 307 12.17 17.64 21.12
C LYS A 307 10.91 16.90 20.66
N PHE A 308 11.08 15.75 20.03
CA PHE A 308 9.98 14.97 19.45
C PHE A 308 9.96 13.54 19.99
N GLU A 309 8.78 13.04 20.27
CA GLU A 309 8.51 11.65 20.64
C GLU A 309 7.65 11.01 19.53
N VAL A 310 8.25 10.09 18.78
CA VAL A 310 7.66 9.56 17.56
C VAL A 310 6.93 8.24 17.82
N PHE A 311 5.68 8.16 17.39
CA PHE A 311 4.81 6.99 17.43
C PHE A 311 4.51 6.54 16.00
N CYS A 312 4.65 5.25 15.73
CA CYS A 312 4.25 4.65 14.45
C CYS A 312 3.10 3.66 14.66
N TYR A 313 2.00 3.87 13.93
CA TYR A 313 0.82 3.00 13.89
C TYR A 313 0.84 2.24 12.56
N TYR A 314 1.30 0.99 12.59
CA TYR A 314 1.52 0.18 11.39
C TYR A 314 0.32 -0.70 11.09
N ASN A 315 -0.38 -0.41 10.00
CA ASN A 315 -1.62 -1.06 9.61
C ASN A 315 -1.43 -2.26 8.66
N LYS A 316 -0.41 -3.09 8.90
CA LYS A 316 -0.12 -4.28 8.10
C LYS A 316 0.66 -5.30 8.93
N ASN A 317 0.47 -6.61 8.66
CA ASN A 317 1.15 -7.68 9.41
C ASN A 317 2.50 -8.10 8.78
N ARG A 318 2.88 -7.54 7.64
CA ARG A 318 4.16 -7.84 7.00
C ARG A 318 5.31 -7.11 7.69
N VAL A 319 6.34 -7.84 8.09
CA VAL A 319 7.57 -7.29 8.69
C VAL A 319 8.76 -7.69 7.84
N ASP A 320 9.38 -6.73 7.19
CA ASP A 320 10.61 -6.89 6.41
C ASP A 320 11.77 -6.08 7.04
N ASP A 321 12.94 -6.08 6.38
CA ASP A 321 14.10 -5.38 6.93
C ASP A 321 13.93 -3.87 6.94
N ALA A 322 13.16 -3.29 6.01
CA ALA A 322 12.81 -1.87 6.06
C ALA A 322 11.91 -1.58 7.28
N THR A 323 10.92 -2.44 7.55
CA THR A 323 10.08 -2.37 8.76
C THR A 323 10.92 -2.36 10.03
N LYS A 324 11.88 -3.29 10.16
CA LYS A 324 12.76 -3.38 11.32
C LYS A 324 13.59 -2.11 11.55
N ARG A 325 14.13 -1.51 10.46
CA ARG A 325 14.88 -0.25 10.55
C ARG A 325 14.00 0.92 10.99
N MET A 326 12.79 1.04 10.42
CA MET A 326 11.84 2.09 10.83
C MET A 326 11.36 1.89 12.26
N GLN A 327 11.12 0.65 12.68
CA GLN A 327 10.76 0.30 14.05
C GLN A 327 11.86 0.70 15.04
N ALA A 328 13.13 0.48 14.69
CA ALA A 328 14.26 0.86 15.53
C ALA A 328 14.44 2.39 15.66
N ALA A 329 13.96 3.16 14.68
CA ALA A 329 14.02 4.62 14.66
C ALA A 329 12.86 5.29 15.42
N ALA A 330 11.74 4.61 15.62
CA ALA A 330 10.56 5.13 16.31
C ALA A 330 10.68 4.89 17.84
N ALA A 331 10.23 5.86 18.65
CA ALA A 331 10.16 5.68 20.11
C ALA A 331 9.08 4.67 20.50
N HIS A 332 7.98 4.65 19.76
CA HIS A 332 6.86 3.74 20.00
C HIS A 332 6.37 3.13 18.67
N TRP A 333 6.14 1.82 18.68
CA TRP A 333 5.65 1.09 17.52
C TRP A 333 4.42 0.25 17.89
N ARG A 334 3.32 0.44 17.14
CA ARG A 334 2.07 -0.30 17.36
C ARG A 334 1.64 -0.99 16.06
N MET A 335 1.43 -2.29 16.14
CA MET A 335 0.75 -3.06 15.07
C MET A 335 -0.75 -2.82 15.21
N THR A 336 -1.40 -2.35 14.15
CA THR A 336 -2.79 -1.88 14.18
C THR A 336 -3.69 -2.54 13.13
N SER A 337 -3.18 -3.53 12.39
CA SER A 337 -3.92 -4.25 11.35
C SER A 337 -5.21 -4.91 11.86
N ASP A 338 -5.19 -5.40 13.09
CA ASP A 338 -6.30 -6.13 13.71
C ASP A 338 -7.24 -5.21 14.52
N MET A 339 -6.96 -3.89 14.54
CA MET A 339 -7.78 -2.92 15.27
C MET A 339 -8.88 -2.33 14.38
N PHE A 340 -10.08 -2.19 14.91
CA PHE A 340 -11.11 -1.37 14.30
C PHE A 340 -10.74 0.12 14.40
N ASP A 341 -11.27 0.95 13.49
CA ASP A 341 -10.94 2.38 13.45
C ASP A 341 -11.29 3.13 14.74
N GLY A 342 -12.35 2.70 15.45
CA GLY A 342 -12.72 3.26 16.77
C GLY A 342 -11.68 2.96 17.84
N ASP A 343 -11.17 1.72 17.88
CA ASP A 343 -10.18 1.27 18.86
C ASP A 343 -8.83 1.92 18.61
N LEU A 344 -8.45 2.03 17.32
CA LEU A 344 -7.23 2.74 16.94
C LEU A 344 -7.31 4.24 17.30
N ALA A 345 -8.43 4.89 17.04
CA ALA A 345 -8.62 6.28 17.42
C ALA A 345 -8.53 6.48 18.95
N THR A 346 -9.10 5.55 19.73
CA THR A 346 -8.99 5.53 21.20
C THR A 346 -7.54 5.33 21.65
N THR A 347 -6.82 4.43 21.02
CA THR A 347 -5.40 4.16 21.30
C THR A 347 -4.54 5.41 21.05
N ILE A 348 -4.77 6.11 19.92
CA ILE A 348 -4.07 7.36 19.57
C ILE A 348 -4.36 8.45 20.59
N GLN A 349 -5.62 8.56 21.04
CA GLN A 349 -6.01 9.52 22.08
C GLN A 349 -5.32 9.21 23.42
N ASN A 350 -5.26 7.93 23.82
CA ASN A 350 -4.59 7.48 25.05
C ASN A 350 -3.08 7.72 24.98
N ASP A 351 -2.46 7.57 23.81
CA ASP A 351 -1.05 7.92 23.58
C ASP A 351 -0.80 9.43 23.64
N SER A 352 -1.86 10.23 23.76
CA SER A 352 -1.80 11.70 23.86
C SER A 352 -1.03 12.34 22.70
N ILE A 353 -1.29 11.89 21.47
CA ILE A 353 -0.66 12.42 20.26
C ILE A 353 -1.05 13.90 20.07
N ASP A 354 -0.07 14.76 19.83
CA ASP A 354 -0.26 16.18 19.55
C ASP A 354 -0.56 16.43 18.07
N ILE A 355 0.23 15.80 17.21
CA ILE A 355 0.10 15.89 15.75
C ILE A 355 0.04 14.48 15.17
N LEU A 356 -1.07 14.15 14.53
CA LEU A 356 -1.28 12.87 13.86
C LEU A 356 -1.11 13.04 12.35
N VAL A 357 -0.24 12.23 11.76
CA VAL A 357 0.15 12.33 10.34
C VAL A 357 -0.35 11.09 9.58
N ASP A 358 -1.20 11.33 8.59
CA ASP A 358 -1.63 10.34 7.61
C ASP A 358 -0.60 10.23 6.48
N LEU A 359 -0.15 9.01 6.18
CA LEU A 359 0.78 8.74 5.09
C LEU A 359 0.15 7.93 3.95
N SER A 360 -1.17 7.87 3.88
CA SER A 360 -1.89 7.04 2.91
C SER A 360 -2.89 7.82 2.07
N GLY A 361 -3.63 8.77 2.65
CA GLY A 361 -4.76 9.40 1.99
C GLY A 361 -5.75 8.33 1.48
N HIS A 362 -6.18 8.43 0.22
CA HIS A 362 -7.12 7.49 -0.39
C HIS A 362 -6.47 6.24 -1.01
N THR A 363 -5.21 5.91 -0.69
CA THR A 363 -4.60 4.67 -1.15
C THR A 363 -5.09 3.46 -0.35
N GLY A 364 -4.74 2.24 -0.79
CA GLY A 364 -5.19 1.01 -0.14
C GLY A 364 -4.82 0.92 1.34
N LEU A 365 -5.67 0.27 2.14
CA LEU A 365 -5.49 0.09 3.58
C LEU A 365 -5.36 1.42 4.37
N ASN A 366 -5.88 2.53 3.84
CA ASN A 366 -5.91 3.79 4.58
C ASN A 366 -6.75 3.72 5.86
N ARG A 367 -6.55 4.69 6.72
CA ARG A 367 -7.27 4.85 8.00
C ARG A 367 -7.96 6.21 8.10
N LEU A 368 -8.48 6.75 6.98
CA LEU A 368 -9.15 8.06 6.97
C LEU A 368 -10.34 8.13 7.95
N LEU A 369 -11.02 7.01 8.22
CA LEU A 369 -12.09 6.96 9.22
C LEU A 369 -11.57 7.15 10.66
N VAL A 370 -10.30 6.91 10.94
CA VAL A 370 -9.66 7.29 12.20
C VAL A 370 -9.51 8.82 12.25
N PHE A 371 -9.02 9.43 11.17
CA PHE A 371 -8.86 10.88 11.08
C PHE A 371 -10.21 11.62 11.09
N ALA A 372 -11.26 11.06 10.51
CA ALA A 372 -12.62 11.59 10.59
C ALA A 372 -13.13 11.71 12.04
N ARG A 373 -12.66 10.86 12.96
CA ARG A 373 -12.97 10.91 14.40
C ARG A 373 -12.22 12.00 15.15
N LYS A 374 -11.18 12.58 14.58
CA LYS A 374 -10.32 13.62 15.18
C LYS A 374 -9.72 13.20 16.53
N PRO A 375 -8.93 12.11 16.62
CA PRO A 375 -8.33 11.67 17.89
C PRO A 375 -7.16 12.53 18.37
N ALA A 376 -6.62 13.41 17.53
CA ALA A 376 -5.52 14.32 17.87
C ALA A 376 -5.90 15.78 17.60
N PRO A 377 -5.31 16.75 18.35
CA PRO A 377 -5.56 18.17 18.15
C PRO A 377 -5.27 18.67 16.74
N ILE A 378 -4.16 18.22 16.16
CA ILE A 378 -3.73 18.58 14.82
C ILE A 378 -3.60 17.30 13.99
N GLN A 379 -4.14 17.34 12.77
CA GLN A 379 -4.08 16.25 11.81
C GLN A 379 -3.51 16.73 10.48
N VAL A 380 -2.58 15.96 9.95
CA VAL A 380 -1.79 16.32 8.78
C VAL A 380 -1.81 15.17 7.77
N THR A 381 -1.97 15.42 6.49
CA THR A 381 -1.74 14.42 5.44
C THR A 381 -0.45 14.73 4.69
N TRP A 382 0.32 13.68 4.36
CA TRP A 382 1.60 13.81 3.69
C TRP A 382 1.96 12.59 2.84
N ILE A 383 2.60 12.80 1.73
CA ILE A 383 3.34 11.90 0.83
C ILE A 383 2.54 10.74 0.18
N GLY A 384 1.65 10.03 0.87
CA GLY A 384 1.03 8.81 0.33
C GLY A 384 0.02 9.05 -0.79
N TYR A 385 -0.68 10.18 -0.78
CA TYR A 385 -1.71 10.52 -1.75
C TYR A 385 -1.54 11.95 -2.30
N PRO A 386 -1.46 12.12 -3.64
CA PRO A 386 -1.12 13.43 -4.22
C PRO A 386 -2.34 14.35 -4.44
N ASN A 387 -3.35 14.28 -3.59
CA ASN A 387 -4.54 15.13 -3.63
C ASN A 387 -5.08 15.34 -2.21
N THR A 388 -6.15 16.16 -2.06
CA THR A 388 -6.86 16.36 -0.79
C THR A 388 -7.45 15.05 -0.25
N THR A 389 -7.59 14.95 1.07
CA THR A 389 -8.35 13.87 1.72
C THR A 389 -9.86 14.11 1.66
N GLY A 390 -10.28 15.36 1.46
CA GLY A 390 -11.68 15.79 1.53
C GLY A 390 -12.22 15.93 2.94
N LEU A 391 -11.49 15.51 3.98
CA LEU A 391 -11.91 15.60 5.39
C LEU A 391 -11.78 17.04 5.92
N SER A 392 -12.83 17.53 6.60
CA SER A 392 -12.77 18.80 7.33
C SER A 392 -11.96 18.69 8.64
N THR A 393 -11.78 17.47 9.12
CA THR A 393 -10.97 17.14 10.31
C THR A 393 -9.48 17.09 10.03
N MET A 394 -9.05 17.07 8.75
CA MET A 394 -7.63 17.17 8.36
C MET A 394 -7.23 18.65 8.29
N ASP A 395 -6.32 19.07 9.16
CA ASP A 395 -6.01 20.52 9.29
C ASP A 395 -5.01 20.99 8.24
N TYR A 396 -4.00 20.15 7.93
CA TYR A 396 -2.89 20.55 7.06
C TYR A 396 -2.54 19.44 6.06
N ARG A 397 -2.00 19.89 4.92
CA ARG A 397 -1.31 19.06 3.95
C ARG A 397 0.12 19.53 3.77
N ILE A 398 1.11 18.65 3.93
CA ILE A 398 2.52 18.95 3.62
C ILE A 398 2.71 18.93 2.10
N THR A 399 3.26 20.02 1.57
CA THR A 399 3.57 20.22 0.15
C THR A 399 4.77 21.18 0.00
N ASP A 400 5.05 21.66 -1.22
CA ASP A 400 6.00 22.75 -1.52
C ASP A 400 5.43 23.73 -2.55
N ALA A 401 6.12 24.84 -2.79
CA ALA A 401 5.66 25.86 -3.74
C ALA A 401 5.79 25.46 -5.21
N PHE A 402 6.51 24.40 -5.54
CA PHE A 402 6.62 23.87 -6.91
C PHE A 402 5.46 22.94 -7.24
N ALA A 403 5.10 22.06 -6.29
CA ALA A 403 3.96 21.15 -6.43
C ALA A 403 2.63 21.89 -6.26
N ASP A 404 2.55 22.82 -5.32
CA ASP A 404 1.37 23.63 -5.05
C ASP A 404 1.76 25.13 -5.00
N PRO A 405 1.83 25.83 -6.15
CA PRO A 405 2.15 27.24 -6.17
C PRO A 405 1.14 28.08 -5.39
N VAL A 406 1.61 29.13 -4.71
CA VAL A 406 0.78 30.01 -3.89
C VAL A 406 -0.31 30.67 -4.75
N GLY A 407 -1.56 30.58 -4.31
CA GLY A 407 -2.73 31.13 -4.99
C GLY A 407 -3.27 30.28 -6.14
N ALA A 408 -2.68 29.10 -6.43
CA ALA A 408 -3.07 28.27 -7.56
C ALA A 408 -3.95 27.07 -7.20
N THR A 409 -3.71 26.44 -6.04
CA THR A 409 -4.32 25.13 -5.72
C THR A 409 -5.07 25.09 -4.38
N GLU A 410 -5.07 26.17 -3.59
CA GLU A 410 -5.71 26.23 -2.29
C GLU A 410 -7.19 25.85 -2.31
N ASN A 411 -7.89 26.22 -3.38
CA ASN A 411 -9.31 25.93 -3.58
C ASN A 411 -9.59 24.47 -4.00
N LEU A 412 -8.56 23.66 -4.17
CA LEU A 412 -8.65 22.23 -4.49
C LEU A 412 -8.40 21.33 -3.28
N HIS A 413 -8.24 21.92 -2.10
CA HIS A 413 -7.93 21.21 -0.86
C HIS A 413 -8.88 21.62 0.26
N THR A 414 -9.27 20.68 1.12
CA THR A 414 -9.95 20.97 2.40
C THR A 414 -8.94 21.37 3.46
N GLU A 415 -7.71 20.93 3.34
CA GLU A 415 -6.59 21.18 4.24
C GLU A 415 -5.91 22.53 3.94
N LYS A 416 -5.31 23.13 4.96
CA LYS A 416 -4.35 24.24 4.77
C LYS A 416 -3.04 23.69 4.21
N LEU A 417 -2.52 24.28 3.15
CA LEU A 417 -1.26 23.88 2.52
C LEU A 417 -0.07 24.37 3.35
N ALA A 418 0.63 23.44 3.98
CA ALA A 418 1.89 23.68 4.67
C ALA A 418 3.06 23.45 3.70
N ARG A 419 3.52 24.53 3.07
CA ARG A 419 4.59 24.47 2.07
C ARG A 419 5.95 24.40 2.72
N MET A 420 6.67 23.31 2.45
CA MET A 420 8.08 23.17 2.83
C MET A 420 8.93 24.20 2.07
N PRO A 421 10.04 24.67 2.65
CA PRO A 421 10.89 25.69 2.01
C PRO A 421 11.48 25.25 0.67
N GLU A 422 11.65 23.94 0.44
CA GLU A 422 12.28 23.38 -0.76
C GLU A 422 11.43 22.25 -1.33
N CYS A 423 11.72 21.00 -0.99
CA CYS A 423 11.03 19.80 -1.47
C CYS A 423 10.02 19.32 -0.43
N PHE A 424 8.85 18.85 -0.86
CA PHE A 424 7.86 18.23 0.04
C PHE A 424 8.17 16.77 0.37
N SER A 425 9.18 16.17 -0.24
CA SER A 425 9.55 14.76 -0.07
C SER A 425 11.04 14.60 0.22
N CYS A 426 11.39 13.54 0.98
CA CYS A 426 12.76 13.17 1.30
C CYS A 426 13.02 11.73 0.87
N PHE A 427 13.80 11.54 -0.18
CA PHE A 427 14.00 10.23 -0.82
C PHE A 427 15.21 9.49 -0.25
N LYS A 428 15.05 8.19 0.01
CA LYS A 428 16.14 7.27 0.34
C LYS A 428 16.15 6.11 -0.65
N PRO A 429 17.17 5.99 -1.51
CA PRO A 429 17.30 4.83 -2.40
C PRO A 429 17.63 3.56 -1.60
N PRO A 430 17.35 2.36 -2.15
CA PRO A 430 17.83 1.11 -1.57
C PRO A 430 19.36 1.09 -1.41
N SER A 431 19.84 0.57 -0.28
CA SER A 431 21.29 0.53 0.03
C SER A 431 22.09 -0.33 -0.93
N ASN A 432 21.46 -1.31 -1.57
CA ASN A 432 22.03 -2.21 -2.58
C ASN A 432 21.75 -1.76 -4.01
N ALA A 433 21.46 -0.47 -4.26
CA ALA A 433 21.22 0.04 -5.61
C ALA A 433 22.44 -0.23 -6.51
N PRO A 434 22.22 -0.70 -7.77
CA PRO A 434 23.32 -0.97 -8.69
C PRO A 434 24.04 0.31 -9.12
N GLU A 435 25.27 0.14 -9.60
CA GLU A 435 26.04 1.24 -10.17
C GLU A 435 25.41 1.77 -11.47
N VAL A 436 25.57 3.09 -11.71
CA VAL A 436 25.17 3.73 -12.96
C VAL A 436 26.16 3.32 -14.07
N LYS A 437 25.67 2.64 -15.10
CA LYS A 437 26.47 2.23 -16.25
C LYS A 437 26.57 3.37 -17.29
N ALA A 438 27.53 3.23 -18.21
CA ALA A 438 27.63 4.12 -19.36
C ALA A 438 26.30 4.24 -20.11
N LEU A 439 26.12 5.35 -20.84
CA LEU A 439 24.90 5.62 -21.60
C LEU A 439 24.64 4.47 -22.62
N PRO A 440 23.50 3.78 -22.55
CA PRO A 440 23.19 2.65 -23.46
C PRO A 440 23.27 2.99 -24.94
N ALA A 441 22.87 4.19 -25.33
CA ALA A 441 22.88 4.65 -26.72
C ALA A 441 24.28 4.62 -27.36
N LEU A 442 25.36 4.74 -26.57
CA LEU A 442 26.74 4.63 -27.09
C LEU A 442 27.04 3.26 -27.67
N ALA A 443 26.50 2.20 -27.08
CA ALA A 443 26.72 0.82 -27.55
C ALA A 443 25.63 0.37 -28.53
N ARG A 444 24.39 0.86 -28.38
CA ARG A 444 23.23 0.43 -29.19
C ARG A 444 23.05 1.20 -30.47
N GLY A 445 23.62 2.40 -30.59
CA GLY A 445 23.46 3.28 -31.74
C GLY A 445 22.09 3.92 -31.92
N HIS A 446 21.20 3.78 -30.91
CA HIS A 446 19.88 4.42 -30.89
C HIS A 446 19.48 4.84 -29.46
N ILE A 447 18.62 5.84 -29.36
CA ILE A 447 18.07 6.30 -28.08
C ILE A 447 16.96 5.35 -27.62
N THR A 448 16.99 5.00 -26.34
CA THR A 448 15.92 4.24 -25.66
C THR A 448 15.24 5.13 -24.64
N PHE A 449 14.00 5.51 -24.92
CA PHE A 449 13.11 6.13 -23.93
C PHE A 449 12.53 5.05 -23.01
N GLY A 450 12.10 5.43 -21.79
CA GLY A 450 11.47 4.48 -20.90
C GLY A 450 10.53 5.07 -19.87
N SER A 451 9.52 4.29 -19.48
CA SER A 451 8.62 4.61 -18.38
C SER A 451 8.25 3.35 -17.60
N PHE A 452 8.53 3.35 -16.29
CA PHE A 452 8.22 2.23 -15.39
C PHE A 452 7.05 2.58 -14.45
N ASN A 453 6.13 3.37 -14.96
CA ASN A 453 4.95 3.82 -14.25
C ASN A 453 3.77 2.82 -14.34
N ASN A 454 2.80 2.98 -13.43
CA ASN A 454 1.53 2.27 -13.48
C ASN A 454 0.78 2.59 -14.77
N PHE A 455 0.20 1.57 -15.42
CA PHE A 455 -0.52 1.73 -16.69
C PHE A 455 -1.77 2.60 -16.60
N ALA A 456 -2.41 2.69 -15.44
CA ALA A 456 -3.48 3.66 -15.21
C ALA A 456 -3.07 5.12 -15.53
N LYS A 457 -1.76 5.44 -15.46
CA LYS A 457 -1.20 6.75 -15.81
C LYS A 457 -0.91 6.91 -17.32
N ILE A 458 -0.89 5.82 -18.08
CA ILE A 458 -0.51 5.80 -19.49
C ILE A 458 -1.77 5.87 -20.35
N THR A 459 -2.37 7.04 -20.39
CA THR A 459 -3.59 7.31 -21.16
C THR A 459 -3.32 7.37 -22.68
N PRO A 460 -4.35 7.25 -23.53
CA PRO A 460 -4.18 7.42 -24.98
C PRO A 460 -3.54 8.76 -25.37
N GLU A 461 -3.73 9.82 -24.58
CA GLU A 461 -3.06 11.11 -24.81
C GLU A 461 -1.56 11.00 -24.56
N VAL A 462 -1.15 10.40 -23.46
CA VAL A 462 0.26 10.11 -23.15
C VAL A 462 0.89 9.26 -24.24
N MET A 463 0.20 8.20 -24.71
CA MET A 463 0.68 7.34 -25.79
C MET A 463 0.94 8.13 -27.09
N ARG A 464 0.00 8.99 -27.51
CA ARG A 464 0.16 9.83 -28.70
C ARG A 464 1.36 10.77 -28.59
N VAL A 465 1.55 11.41 -27.45
CA VAL A 465 2.70 12.30 -27.21
C VAL A 465 4.01 11.54 -27.25
N TRP A 466 4.09 10.35 -26.64
CA TRP A 466 5.29 9.53 -26.66
C TRP A 466 5.62 9.01 -28.08
N ILE A 467 4.59 8.67 -28.86
CA ILE A 467 4.78 8.29 -30.28
C ILE A 467 5.30 9.46 -31.10
N ALA A 468 4.81 10.69 -30.84
CA ALA A 468 5.33 11.89 -31.51
C ALA A 468 6.82 12.11 -31.19
N ILE A 469 7.29 11.75 -29.98
CA ILE A 469 8.72 11.75 -29.66
C ILE A 469 9.49 10.76 -30.53
N LEU A 470 8.98 9.51 -30.63
CA LEU A 470 9.63 8.48 -31.45
C LEU A 470 9.72 8.87 -32.93
N ALA A 471 8.71 9.59 -33.45
CA ALA A 471 8.73 10.14 -34.80
C ALA A 471 9.77 11.27 -34.97
N ARG A 472 10.03 12.07 -33.93
CA ARG A 472 11.05 13.16 -33.94
C ARG A 472 12.47 12.64 -33.72
N VAL A 473 12.63 11.44 -33.18
CA VAL A 473 13.95 10.80 -32.93
C VAL A 473 14.00 9.46 -33.68
N PRO A 474 14.36 9.48 -34.98
CA PRO A 474 14.31 8.27 -35.81
C PRO A 474 15.19 7.14 -35.25
N GLY A 475 14.68 5.90 -35.32
CA GLY A 475 15.36 4.71 -34.81
C GLY A 475 15.27 4.52 -33.29
N SER A 476 14.69 5.49 -32.54
CA SER A 476 14.50 5.35 -31.10
C SER A 476 13.42 4.32 -30.74
N ARG A 477 13.49 3.82 -29.52
CA ARG A 477 12.54 2.86 -28.95
C ARG A 477 11.98 3.37 -27.63
N LEU A 478 10.79 2.88 -27.27
CA LEU A 478 10.16 3.11 -25.97
C LEU A 478 10.04 1.78 -25.22
N VAL A 479 10.63 1.73 -24.04
CA VAL A 479 10.51 0.60 -23.10
C VAL A 479 9.47 0.92 -22.05
N LEU A 480 8.49 0.05 -21.87
CA LEU A 480 7.56 0.08 -20.76
C LEU A 480 7.78 -1.13 -19.86
N LYS A 481 7.79 -0.90 -18.56
CA LYS A 481 7.90 -1.97 -17.56
C LYS A 481 6.82 -1.80 -16.51
N ASN A 482 6.08 -2.88 -16.30
CA ASN A 482 5.02 -2.91 -15.30
C ASN A 482 4.83 -4.34 -14.78
N TRP A 483 4.36 -4.47 -13.54
CA TRP A 483 4.12 -5.75 -12.89
C TRP A 483 3.00 -6.58 -13.57
N CYS A 484 2.07 -5.94 -14.30
CA CYS A 484 1.03 -6.62 -15.06
C CYS A 484 1.53 -7.27 -16.36
N LEU A 485 2.79 -7.04 -16.78
CA LEU A 485 3.33 -7.53 -18.06
C LEU A 485 3.88 -8.97 -17.99
N ASP A 486 3.63 -9.69 -16.92
CA ASP A 486 3.87 -11.14 -16.87
C ASP A 486 2.75 -11.94 -17.59
N ASN A 487 1.79 -11.25 -18.18
CA ASN A 487 0.61 -11.78 -18.88
C ASN A 487 0.63 -11.37 -20.36
N ASP A 488 0.60 -12.35 -21.28
CA ASP A 488 0.64 -12.10 -22.72
C ASP A 488 -0.62 -11.38 -23.25
N ARG A 489 -1.79 -11.56 -22.61
CA ARG A 489 -3.01 -10.80 -22.95
C ARG A 489 -2.79 -9.32 -22.71
N MET A 490 -2.18 -8.96 -21.57
CA MET A 490 -1.88 -7.57 -21.23
C MET A 490 -0.82 -6.97 -22.16
N LYS A 491 0.22 -7.73 -22.54
CA LYS A 491 1.19 -7.29 -23.55
C LYS A 491 0.51 -7.01 -24.89
N THR A 492 -0.33 -7.92 -25.35
CA THR A 492 -1.09 -7.77 -26.59
C THR A 492 -1.97 -6.53 -26.55
N PHE A 493 -2.72 -6.34 -25.45
CA PHE A 493 -3.56 -5.15 -25.24
C PHE A 493 -2.74 -3.85 -25.35
N MET A 494 -1.60 -3.76 -24.64
CA MET A 494 -0.76 -2.56 -24.65
C MET A 494 -0.16 -2.28 -26.04
N LEU A 495 0.33 -3.30 -26.74
CA LEU A 495 0.85 -3.13 -28.10
C LEU A 495 -0.23 -2.66 -29.07
N GLN A 496 -1.45 -3.21 -28.96
CA GLN A 496 -2.60 -2.77 -29.76
C GLN A 496 -2.98 -1.31 -29.46
N ALA A 497 -3.01 -0.91 -28.17
CA ALA A 497 -3.31 0.45 -27.77
C ALA A 497 -2.29 1.46 -28.35
N PHE A 498 -1.00 1.14 -28.28
CA PHE A 498 0.04 1.96 -28.91
C PHE A 498 -0.06 1.99 -30.44
N ALA A 499 -0.38 0.85 -31.08
CA ALA A 499 -0.59 0.78 -32.53
C ALA A 499 -1.78 1.65 -32.98
N GLN A 500 -2.88 1.64 -32.22
CA GLN A 500 -4.04 2.53 -32.46
C GLN A 500 -3.67 4.02 -32.34
N CYS A 501 -2.67 4.33 -31.53
CA CYS A 501 -2.12 5.69 -31.40
C CYS A 501 -1.03 6.01 -32.45
N GLY A 502 -0.66 5.08 -33.34
CA GLY A 502 0.26 5.30 -34.46
C GLY A 502 1.67 4.73 -34.28
N ALA A 503 1.91 3.88 -33.26
CA ALA A 503 3.19 3.19 -33.13
C ALA A 503 3.40 2.17 -34.26
N THR A 504 4.64 2.09 -34.75
CA THR A 504 5.03 1.08 -35.73
C THR A 504 5.61 -0.17 -35.04
N PRO A 505 5.55 -1.36 -35.66
CA PRO A 505 6.11 -2.57 -35.08
C PRO A 505 7.57 -2.41 -34.65
N GLY A 506 7.90 -2.88 -33.45
CA GLY A 506 9.26 -2.84 -32.90
C GLY A 506 9.67 -1.52 -32.23
N GLN A 507 8.82 -0.48 -32.27
CA GLN A 507 9.08 0.76 -31.52
C GLN A 507 8.83 0.64 -30.02
N ILE A 508 7.91 -0.23 -29.61
CA ILE A 508 7.51 -0.43 -28.22
C ILE A 508 8.04 -1.78 -27.73
N GLU A 509 8.78 -1.74 -26.65
CA GLU A 509 9.27 -2.92 -25.93
C GLU A 509 8.58 -3.01 -24.57
N LEU A 510 8.04 -4.18 -24.25
CA LEU A 510 7.35 -4.45 -22.99
C LEU A 510 8.20 -5.41 -22.14
N TRP A 511 8.61 -4.96 -20.97
CA TRP A 511 9.45 -5.73 -20.06
C TRP A 511 8.65 -6.27 -18.88
N ASN A 512 8.89 -7.55 -18.56
CA ASN A 512 8.30 -8.22 -17.42
C ASN A 512 8.73 -7.58 -16.09
N PRO A 513 7.96 -7.77 -15.01
CA PRO A 513 8.36 -7.34 -13.67
C PRO A 513 9.65 -8.06 -13.23
N ASN A 514 10.36 -7.44 -12.31
CA ASN A 514 11.52 -8.03 -11.65
C ASN A 514 11.17 -8.48 -10.25
N THR A 515 11.89 -9.48 -9.75
CA THR A 515 11.66 -10.08 -8.44
C THR A 515 12.38 -9.34 -7.30
N SER A 516 13.35 -8.47 -7.62
CA SER A 516 14.11 -7.72 -6.62
C SER A 516 14.21 -6.23 -6.95
N ASN A 517 14.41 -5.40 -5.92
CA ASN A 517 14.68 -3.97 -6.08
C ASN A 517 15.98 -3.71 -6.85
N PHE A 518 17.00 -4.54 -6.66
CA PHE A 518 18.26 -4.45 -7.41
C PHE A 518 18.00 -4.60 -8.90
N ASP A 519 17.30 -5.66 -9.31
CA ASP A 519 16.99 -5.91 -10.72
C ASP A 519 16.07 -4.83 -11.29
N HIS A 520 15.09 -4.35 -10.49
CA HIS A 520 14.24 -3.24 -10.89
C HIS A 520 15.06 -2.00 -11.21
N LEU A 521 15.95 -1.58 -10.31
CA LEU A 521 16.82 -0.43 -10.53
C LEU A 521 17.81 -0.68 -11.68
N ASN A 522 18.34 -1.88 -11.80
CA ASN A 522 19.28 -2.23 -12.89
C ASN A 522 18.65 -2.10 -14.28
N CYS A 523 17.32 -2.23 -14.43
CA CYS A 523 16.62 -1.98 -15.70
C CYS A 523 16.84 -0.55 -16.23
N TYR A 524 16.97 0.46 -15.34
CA TYR A 524 17.25 1.84 -15.73
C TYR A 524 18.63 1.99 -16.41
N ASN A 525 19.56 1.05 -16.20
CA ASN A 525 20.83 1.01 -16.92
C ASN A 525 20.66 0.69 -18.42
N SER A 526 19.47 0.33 -18.86
CA SER A 526 19.14 0.08 -20.25
C SER A 526 18.32 1.20 -20.90
N ILE A 527 18.07 2.31 -20.20
CA ILE A 527 17.27 3.46 -20.65
C ILE A 527 18.18 4.68 -20.70
N ASP A 528 17.99 5.52 -21.72
CA ASP A 528 18.70 6.78 -21.90
C ASP A 528 17.94 7.97 -21.33
N ILE A 529 16.61 8.04 -21.56
CA ILE A 529 15.72 9.13 -21.14
C ILE A 529 14.45 8.56 -20.55
N GLY A 530 14.06 9.03 -19.38
CA GLY A 530 12.78 8.72 -18.75
C GLY A 530 11.66 9.62 -19.26
N LEU A 531 10.47 9.06 -19.47
CA LEU A 531 9.26 9.79 -19.83
C LEU A 531 8.24 9.70 -18.68
N ASP A 532 7.98 10.83 -18.05
CA ASP A 532 7.00 10.95 -16.96
C ASP A 532 5.59 11.06 -17.53
N PRO A 533 4.63 10.23 -17.11
CA PRO A 533 3.25 10.33 -17.57
C PRO A 533 2.55 11.58 -17.00
N PHE A 534 1.47 11.95 -17.66
CA PHE A 534 0.61 13.08 -17.27
C PHE A 534 -0.87 12.75 -17.52
N PRO A 535 -1.81 13.38 -16.80
CA PRO A 535 -1.62 14.41 -15.79
C PRO A 535 -1.12 13.86 -14.43
N TYR A 536 -1.01 12.56 -14.24
CA TYR A 536 -0.54 11.95 -13.00
C TYR A 536 0.95 11.57 -13.12
N ASN A 537 1.82 12.40 -12.51
CA ASN A 537 3.27 12.19 -12.56
C ASN A 537 3.74 10.95 -11.77
N GLY A 538 4.94 10.49 -12.07
CA GLY A 538 5.72 9.61 -11.23
C GLY A 538 6.24 10.33 -9.98
N THR A 539 6.36 9.60 -8.88
CA THR A 539 7.03 10.08 -7.67
C THR A 539 8.28 9.24 -7.42
N THR A 540 8.11 8.05 -6.90
CA THR A 540 9.22 7.11 -6.63
C THR A 540 9.91 6.68 -7.92
N THR A 541 9.16 6.37 -8.98
CA THR A 541 9.71 5.96 -10.29
C THR A 541 10.61 7.04 -10.91
N THR A 542 10.26 8.31 -10.72
CA THR A 542 11.09 9.43 -11.15
C THR A 542 12.36 9.54 -10.29
N CYS A 543 12.25 9.41 -8.97
CA CYS A 543 13.42 9.37 -8.08
C CYS A 543 14.36 8.20 -8.41
N ASP A 544 13.82 7.00 -8.64
CA ASP A 544 14.59 5.81 -9.01
C ASP A 544 15.31 6.00 -10.35
N ALA A 545 14.64 6.58 -11.37
CA ALA A 545 15.25 6.91 -12.67
C ALA A 545 16.42 7.89 -12.50
N LEU A 546 16.21 8.99 -11.78
CA LEU A 546 17.23 10.02 -11.54
C LEU A 546 18.41 9.46 -10.75
N TRP A 547 18.15 8.63 -9.73
CA TRP A 547 19.19 7.92 -8.96
C TRP A 547 20.03 6.99 -9.83
N MET A 548 19.40 6.38 -10.84
CA MET A 548 20.06 5.51 -11.82
C MET A 548 20.65 6.26 -13.01
N GLY A 549 20.81 7.58 -12.91
CA GLY A 549 21.42 8.42 -13.93
C GLY A 549 20.55 8.64 -15.17
N VAL A 550 19.25 8.38 -15.10
CA VAL A 550 18.32 8.58 -16.21
C VAL A 550 17.58 9.92 -16.03
N PRO A 551 17.86 10.94 -16.89
CA PRO A 551 17.11 12.18 -16.84
C PRO A 551 15.68 11.96 -17.28
N VAL A 552 14.72 12.64 -16.63
CA VAL A 552 13.29 12.47 -16.84
C VAL A 552 12.66 13.76 -17.37
N ILE A 553 11.95 13.67 -18.51
CA ILE A 553 11.11 14.76 -19.00
C ILE A 553 9.77 14.68 -18.28
N THR A 554 9.32 15.78 -17.69
CA THR A 554 8.02 15.89 -17.01
C THR A 554 7.21 17.05 -17.56
N LEU A 555 5.87 16.93 -17.55
CA LEU A 555 4.95 17.97 -17.95
C LEU A 555 4.41 18.71 -16.72
N ALA A 556 4.49 20.03 -16.69
CA ALA A 556 3.93 20.85 -15.64
C ALA A 556 2.39 20.88 -15.74
N GLY A 557 1.73 20.19 -14.84
CA GLY A 557 0.28 20.22 -14.70
C GLY A 557 -0.23 21.41 -13.89
N VAL A 558 -1.53 21.38 -13.58
CA VAL A 558 -2.26 22.48 -12.91
C VAL A 558 -2.70 22.12 -11.47
N SER A 559 -2.41 20.90 -11.01
CA SER A 559 -2.70 20.42 -9.66
C SER A 559 -1.49 19.65 -9.10
N HIS A 560 -1.47 19.39 -7.81
CA HIS A 560 -0.39 18.68 -7.13
C HIS A 560 0.04 17.40 -7.87
N VAL A 561 -0.94 16.55 -8.24
CA VAL A 561 -0.67 15.26 -8.89
C VAL A 561 0.11 15.38 -10.19
N GLY A 562 -0.08 16.47 -10.94
CA GLY A 562 0.61 16.75 -12.20
C GLY A 562 1.83 17.66 -12.02
N ARG A 563 2.25 17.97 -10.81
CA ARG A 563 3.38 18.86 -10.52
C ARG A 563 4.46 18.24 -9.61
N VAL A 564 4.29 16.99 -9.26
CA VAL A 564 5.31 16.24 -8.47
C VAL A 564 6.66 16.25 -9.22
N GLY A 565 6.65 15.98 -10.52
CA GLY A 565 7.85 16.05 -11.36
C GLY A 565 8.44 17.47 -11.42
N VAL A 566 7.60 18.52 -11.38
CA VAL A 566 8.08 19.92 -11.32
C VAL A 566 8.87 20.17 -10.04
N SER A 567 8.35 19.70 -8.88
CA SER A 567 9.07 19.81 -7.61
C SER A 567 10.41 19.08 -7.66
N GLN A 568 10.43 17.85 -8.13
CA GLN A 568 11.65 17.04 -8.21
C GLN A 568 12.70 17.70 -9.13
N MET A 569 12.34 18.07 -10.35
CA MET A 569 13.27 18.70 -11.30
C MET A 569 13.76 20.07 -10.81
N SER A 570 12.89 20.88 -10.21
CA SER A 570 13.27 22.19 -9.67
C SER A 570 14.29 22.08 -8.53
N ASN A 571 14.09 21.15 -7.61
CA ASN A 571 15.01 20.91 -6.49
C ASN A 571 16.36 20.31 -6.92
N LEU A 572 16.43 19.75 -8.14
CA LEU A 572 17.66 19.25 -8.76
C LEU A 572 18.34 20.28 -9.68
N GLY A 573 17.76 21.45 -9.89
CA GLY A 573 18.27 22.44 -10.86
C GLY A 573 18.17 21.95 -12.32
N LEU A 574 17.13 21.16 -12.65
CA LEU A 574 16.87 20.57 -13.98
C LEU A 574 15.60 21.15 -14.62
N GLN A 575 15.35 22.46 -14.45
CA GLN A 575 14.16 23.15 -14.96
C GLN A 575 14.00 23.00 -16.48
N GLU A 576 15.09 22.82 -17.21
CA GLU A 576 15.08 22.58 -18.65
C GLU A 576 14.37 21.28 -19.05
N LEU A 577 14.18 20.33 -18.12
CA LEU A 577 13.45 19.08 -18.34
C LEU A 577 11.95 19.19 -18.00
N ILE A 578 11.49 20.35 -17.53
CA ILE A 578 10.09 20.62 -17.24
C ILE A 578 9.42 21.24 -18.49
N ALA A 579 8.50 20.51 -19.09
CA ALA A 579 7.72 20.98 -20.22
C ALA A 579 6.48 21.77 -19.77
N LYS A 580 6.12 22.81 -20.53
CA LYS A 580 4.95 23.68 -20.26
C LYS A 580 3.66 23.17 -20.92
N ASP A 581 3.79 22.43 -22.02
CA ASP A 581 2.72 21.82 -22.79
C ASP A 581 3.22 20.56 -23.51
N THR A 582 2.32 19.84 -24.18
CA THR A 582 2.65 18.58 -24.86
C THR A 582 3.61 18.75 -26.04
N ASN A 583 3.57 19.90 -26.75
CA ASN A 583 4.51 20.17 -27.83
C ASN A 583 5.91 20.43 -27.27
N ASP A 584 6.03 21.24 -26.21
CA ASP A 584 7.29 21.48 -25.51
C ASP A 584 7.84 20.19 -24.89
N TYR A 585 6.96 19.27 -24.47
CA TYR A 585 7.36 17.95 -23.97
C TYR A 585 8.06 17.13 -25.07
N VAL A 586 7.49 17.08 -26.27
CA VAL A 586 8.08 16.42 -27.45
C VAL A 586 9.39 17.10 -27.84
N ASP A 587 9.43 18.44 -27.92
CA ASP A 587 10.62 19.19 -28.31
C ASP A 587 11.77 19.00 -27.31
N LYS A 588 11.50 19.03 -26.01
CA LYS A 588 12.50 18.79 -24.95
C LYS A 588 13.05 17.36 -24.99
N ALA A 589 12.17 16.36 -25.17
CA ALA A 589 12.58 14.96 -25.27
C ALA A 589 13.47 14.74 -26.51
N ALA A 590 13.11 15.31 -27.67
CA ALA A 590 13.90 15.25 -28.88
C ALA A 590 15.24 16.00 -28.75
N ALA A 591 15.24 17.19 -28.15
CA ALA A 591 16.45 17.97 -27.93
C ALA A 591 17.42 17.32 -26.93
N LEU A 592 16.87 16.57 -25.94
CA LEU A 592 17.67 15.79 -24.99
C LEU A 592 18.30 14.56 -25.63
N ALA A 593 17.81 14.05 -26.74
CA ALA A 593 18.30 12.87 -27.45
C ALA A 593 19.70 13.05 -28.10
N ASN A 594 20.45 14.05 -27.65
CA ASN A 594 21.85 14.24 -28.02
C ASN A 594 22.76 13.35 -27.14
N VAL A 595 23.43 12.37 -27.74
CA VAL A 595 24.21 11.34 -27.06
C VAL A 595 25.30 11.93 -26.17
N GLN A 596 26.03 12.97 -26.65
CA GLN A 596 27.11 13.60 -25.88
C GLN A 596 26.59 14.32 -24.63
N ARG A 597 25.50 15.09 -24.79
CA ARG A 597 24.82 15.77 -23.67
C ARG A 597 24.28 14.79 -22.65
N LEU A 598 23.64 13.70 -23.12
CA LEU A 598 23.10 12.64 -22.27
C LEU A 598 24.19 11.90 -21.49
N ALA A 599 25.31 11.58 -22.12
CA ALA A 599 26.42 10.90 -21.45
C ALA A 599 26.98 11.76 -20.31
N THR A 600 27.16 13.07 -20.54
CA THR A 600 27.61 14.01 -19.51
C THR A 600 26.59 14.12 -18.37
N LEU A 601 25.31 14.28 -18.70
CA LEU A 601 24.25 14.43 -17.70
C LEU A 601 24.12 13.16 -16.87
N ARG A 602 24.08 11.98 -17.50
CA ARG A 602 24.01 10.66 -16.83
C ARG A 602 25.15 10.46 -15.84
N GLY A 603 26.37 10.80 -16.21
CA GLY A 603 27.57 10.61 -15.38
C GLY A 603 27.52 11.44 -14.07
N GLY A 604 26.86 12.59 -14.09
CA GLY A 604 26.78 13.49 -12.92
C GLY A 604 25.44 13.41 -12.16
N LEU A 605 24.42 12.75 -12.71
CA LEU A 605 23.04 12.88 -12.19
C LEU A 605 22.86 12.27 -10.81
N ARG A 606 23.41 11.07 -10.53
CA ARG A 606 23.35 10.44 -9.19
C ARG A 606 23.95 11.34 -8.11
N GLU A 607 25.08 11.95 -8.39
CA GLU A 607 25.72 12.87 -7.43
C GLU A 607 24.87 14.12 -7.21
N ARG A 608 24.28 14.66 -8.28
CA ARG A 608 23.36 15.79 -8.18
C ARG A 608 22.14 15.45 -7.31
N VAL A 609 21.55 14.26 -7.46
CA VAL A 609 20.45 13.79 -6.59
C VAL A 609 20.93 13.68 -5.14
N ARG A 610 22.11 13.07 -4.91
CA ARG A 610 22.67 12.83 -3.58
C ARG A 610 22.92 14.11 -2.80
N THR A 611 23.31 15.18 -3.47
CA THR A 611 23.64 16.49 -2.86
C THR A 611 22.48 17.47 -2.87
N SER A 612 21.31 17.06 -3.36
CA SER A 612 20.12 17.93 -3.48
C SER A 612 19.27 17.92 -2.20
N PRO A 613 18.36 18.88 -2.04
CA PRO A 613 17.36 18.88 -0.97
C PRO A 613 16.51 17.60 -0.90
N LEU A 614 16.35 16.90 -2.03
CA LEU A 614 15.56 15.65 -2.11
C LEU A 614 16.15 14.52 -1.24
N MET A 615 17.46 14.53 -0.94
CA MET A 615 18.11 13.49 -0.14
C MET A 615 18.77 14.04 1.15
N ASP A 616 18.61 15.31 1.46
CA ASP A 616 19.12 15.91 2.71
C ASP A 616 18.13 15.67 3.85
N ALA A 617 18.12 14.45 4.40
CA ALA A 617 17.21 14.07 5.47
C ALA A 617 17.32 14.94 6.73
N PRO A 618 18.51 15.30 7.23
CA PRO A 618 18.62 16.19 8.38
C PRO A 618 17.98 17.56 8.14
N ARG A 619 18.22 18.17 6.98
CA ARG A 619 17.65 19.46 6.62
C ARG A 619 16.15 19.40 6.40
N PHE A 620 15.69 18.38 5.68
CA PHE A 620 14.26 18.15 5.45
C PHE A 620 13.53 17.97 6.78
N THR A 621 14.02 17.08 7.65
CA THR A 621 13.38 16.79 8.95
C THR A 621 13.35 18.02 9.84
N LYS A 622 14.43 18.80 9.90
CA LYS A 622 14.46 20.08 10.62
C LYS A 622 13.38 21.05 10.13
N ASN A 623 13.17 21.15 8.81
CA ASN A 623 12.13 21.99 8.22
C ASN A 623 10.72 21.45 8.55
N LEU A 624 10.54 20.13 8.53
CA LEU A 624 9.27 19.47 8.89
C LEU A 624 8.95 19.70 10.38
N GLU A 625 9.92 19.57 11.26
CA GLU A 625 9.80 19.85 12.69
C GLU A 625 9.46 21.31 12.97
N ALA A 626 10.05 22.23 12.22
CA ALA A 626 9.69 23.65 12.30
C ALA A 626 8.22 23.87 11.86
N ALA A 627 7.77 23.18 10.81
CA ALA A 627 6.36 23.23 10.39
C ALA A 627 5.44 22.66 11.49
N TYR A 628 5.79 21.57 12.14
CA TYR A 628 5.02 21.01 13.26
C TYR A 628 4.95 21.97 14.46
N HIS A 629 6.05 22.61 14.82
CA HIS A 629 6.03 23.64 15.85
C HIS A 629 5.14 24.84 15.48
N ASN A 630 5.17 25.29 14.22
CA ASN A 630 4.31 26.37 13.77
C ASN A 630 2.82 25.98 13.84
N MET A 631 2.46 24.75 13.41
CA MET A 631 1.10 24.23 13.53
C MET A 631 0.66 24.16 14.99
N TRP A 632 1.54 23.68 15.87
CA TRP A 632 1.26 23.57 17.30
C TRP A 632 1.05 24.95 17.95
N ASN A 633 1.90 25.92 17.66
CA ASN A 633 1.78 27.30 18.16
C ASN A 633 0.48 27.97 17.65
N ALA A 634 0.13 27.73 16.39
CA ALA A 634 -1.13 28.22 15.82
C ALA A 634 -2.33 27.60 16.56
N TYR A 635 -2.31 26.30 16.82
CA TYR A 635 -3.37 25.63 17.61
C TYR A 635 -3.48 26.21 19.01
N LEU A 636 -2.36 26.39 19.74
CA LEU A 636 -2.38 26.96 21.08
C LEU A 636 -2.93 28.40 21.12
N SER A 637 -2.69 29.19 20.08
CA SER A 637 -3.23 30.56 19.99
C SER A 637 -4.75 30.58 19.90
N THR A 638 -5.36 29.58 19.22
CA THR A 638 -6.83 29.45 19.13
C THR A 638 -7.50 28.97 20.42
N GLN A 639 -6.75 28.36 21.33
CA GLN A 639 -7.27 27.91 22.63
C GLN A 639 -7.27 29.02 23.69
N LYS A 640 -6.57 30.13 23.44
CA LYS A 640 -6.45 31.28 24.36
C LYS A 640 -7.48 32.39 24.07
N SER A 641 -8.09 32.33 22.86
CA SER A 641 -9.17 33.22 22.42
C SER A 641 -10.56 32.62 22.74
#